data_c27dbc046228eab78290541c9a3143b2
#
_entry.id   c27dbc046228eab78290541c9a3143b2
#
_cell.length_a   1.000
_cell.length_b   1.000
_cell.length_c   1.000
_cell.angle_alpha   90.00
_cell.angle_beta   90.00
_cell.angle_gamma   90.00
#
_symmetry.space_group_name_H-M   'P 1'
#
loop_
_entity.id
_entity.type
_entity.pdbx_description
1 polymer ?
#
loop_
_entity_poly.entity_id
_entity_poly.type
_entity_poly.pdbx_seq_one_letter_code
_entity_poly.pdbx_strand_id
1 'polypeptide(L)'
;MLVYNAGEIGDITADFINNSLTGTEEGSNSLYLRGGAIYNSDTGTIGNITGNFIGNYASKGAVYSVRDAAYGGAIYNDGTIGNITGNFIGNYTSSTTKTAYTGAISNSGTIGDITGNFIANHTLVDAGAILNGGTINSITGDFIGNYTKHSNGVGSWGGTIYNSGTIDSIIGDFIGNHIDSYGMGNSAEGGAIYNSGTINSIIGDFIGNYIQNDDSSSNFMLGGAIRAEGGSMTISGNFLYNYAVKNDTQSIQRHALGGAVYIGEGDNHLIFKSRDQTLFFSGNYTKDINRGKNYNAIFINTYSGGDSNHIINFDTTGGGAWIINDNIDGADTIMWDMEGKIDYSSHYTLTFKGDGALNEDGLTNQYISINNDIINAGVVIVDATTLRFGAYQHEDQTANNWDGHGRFIAALNADGTADLDAAAVTSLSLNNAAFDLYNQYQDTVELAGYKANNSFLHLDVDVENLTADVLKVNGNVEGTTKLVLYPTSGKDIRGESILFAQSENDTTGNADSFAVWRVYRSPYMFDVKYTQTAENANKWELTMGDEANEYAGVEPGERPNPDVPDPEIPDVPTPEIPTVNNRKVAPEVIAYGALPMAAIEQTRSMVDNVANQITNNRVYTRSCSFVDAYWNGEPHQQLWVNPTYYTSNYDAPFDIDADIWGIEAGGDLQHDLNNKIGVFVSYRKGNYDMNGNGKHYYATIGSEVDIDSYLAGLYYRYDKNNWYGFATLYGGIQQADIKTDDGIKSDTDGVEFGGSVEAGYDYALTDTVYLTPSLGAFYTQVNYDDATDSAGKRAKYSDLRQIELEAGVKLTKVLKTDDGLANVYLKPSIVQTFVDGDEVNITGLGKVNTLDDDTLGRVELGGRWGFTDQLSAYGWANYTFGSDYDAATFGLGLNYAW
;
A
#
# COMPACT_ATOMS: atom_id res chain seq x y z
N MET A 1 -39.94 -0.89 44.12
CA MET A 1 -39.39 0.45 43.83
C MET A 1 -38.84 1.01 45.13
N LEU A 2 -37.59 1.45 45.11
CA LEU A 2 -36.92 2.01 46.31
C LEU A 2 -36.93 3.54 46.31
N VAL A 3 -36.76 4.17 45.14
CA VAL A 3 -36.70 5.63 44.96
C VAL A 3 -37.75 6.07 43.95
N TYR A 4 -38.61 7.00 44.35
CA TYR A 4 -39.47 7.80 43.46
C TYR A 4 -39.08 9.27 43.60
N ASN A 5 -38.70 9.91 42.48
CA ASN A 5 -38.32 11.32 42.47
C ASN A 5 -39.21 12.15 41.56
N ALA A 6 -39.78 13.21 42.06
CA ALA A 6 -40.54 14.24 41.37
C ALA A 6 -40.06 15.67 41.71
N GLY A 7 -38.88 15.78 42.29
CA GLY A 7 -38.19 16.99 42.67
C GLY A 7 -36.69 16.90 42.46
N GLU A 8 -35.90 17.34 43.39
CA GLU A 8 -34.44 17.37 43.27
C GLU A 8 -33.80 16.46 44.32
N ILE A 9 -33.01 15.48 43.89
CA ILE A 9 -32.14 14.63 44.71
C ILE A 9 -30.70 14.89 44.28
N GLY A 10 -29.81 15.14 45.24
CA GLY A 10 -28.36 15.22 44.97
C GLY A 10 -27.78 13.87 44.54
N ASP A 11 -26.49 13.69 44.76
CA ASP A 11 -25.81 12.44 44.39
C ASP A 11 -26.32 11.28 45.26
N ILE A 12 -26.43 10.12 44.63
CA ILE A 12 -26.79 8.85 45.29
C ILE A 12 -25.57 7.92 45.24
N THR A 13 -25.14 7.44 46.42
CA THR A 13 -24.07 6.42 46.51
C THR A 13 -24.62 5.19 47.25
N ALA A 14 -25.02 4.18 46.45
CA ALA A 14 -25.60 2.94 47.00
C ALA A 14 -25.70 1.85 45.93
N ASP A 15 -25.52 0.62 46.32
CA ASP A 15 -25.91 -0.53 45.50
C ASP A 15 -27.40 -0.78 45.58
N PHE A 16 -28.01 -1.07 44.45
CA PHE A 16 -29.45 -1.40 44.32
C PHE A 16 -29.56 -2.90 44.00
N ILE A 17 -29.90 -3.70 45.00
CA ILE A 17 -29.88 -5.14 44.89
C ILE A 17 -31.26 -5.72 45.13
N ASN A 18 -31.80 -6.47 44.18
CA ASN A 18 -33.07 -7.20 44.25
C ASN A 18 -34.27 -6.31 44.61
N ASN A 19 -34.23 -5.04 44.26
CA ASN A 19 -35.38 -4.16 44.44
C ASN A 19 -36.46 -4.51 43.42
N SER A 20 -37.72 -4.50 43.88
CA SER A 20 -38.81 -4.93 43.04
C SER A 20 -40.03 -4.00 43.05
N LEU A 21 -40.65 -3.90 41.88
CA LEU A 21 -41.94 -3.30 41.74
C LEU A 21 -42.92 -4.31 41.14
N THR A 22 -43.88 -4.77 41.93
CA THR A 22 -44.84 -5.80 41.50
C THR A 22 -46.25 -5.28 41.52
N GLY A 23 -47.04 -5.56 40.47
CA GLY A 23 -48.46 -5.21 40.39
C GLY A 23 -49.33 -6.44 40.18
N THR A 24 -50.33 -6.55 41.05
CA THR A 24 -51.28 -7.69 41.06
C THR A 24 -52.76 -7.28 41.07
N GLU A 25 -53.06 -5.97 40.94
CA GLU A 25 -54.43 -5.48 41.10
C GLU A 25 -55.34 -5.78 39.89
N GLU A 26 -56.51 -6.33 40.14
CA GLU A 26 -57.62 -6.47 39.20
C GLU A 26 -58.37 -5.10 39.10
N GLY A 27 -58.06 -4.28 38.11
CA GLY A 27 -58.77 -3.03 37.91
C GLY A 27 -58.86 -2.63 36.44
N SER A 28 -59.82 -1.82 36.09
CA SER A 28 -60.09 -1.38 34.71
C SER A 28 -59.14 -0.29 34.18
N ASN A 29 -58.17 0.12 34.95
CA ASN A 29 -57.24 1.21 34.59
C ASN A 29 -55.89 0.63 34.18
N SER A 30 -55.25 1.21 33.16
CA SER A 30 -53.89 0.87 32.71
C SER A 30 -52.90 1.01 33.87
N LEU A 31 -52.17 -0.04 34.21
CA LEU A 31 -51.14 -0.05 35.25
C LEU A 31 -49.75 -0.09 34.61
N TYR A 32 -49.02 0.99 34.75
CA TYR A 32 -47.61 1.11 34.33
C TYR A 32 -46.70 0.91 35.52
N LEU A 33 -45.84 -0.12 35.45
CA LEU A 33 -44.79 -0.36 36.44
C LEU A 33 -43.47 0.24 35.92
N ARG A 34 -42.97 1.27 36.61
CA ARG A 34 -41.82 2.05 36.18
C ARG A 34 -40.71 2.00 37.20
N GLY A 35 -39.55 1.40 36.83
CA GLY A 35 -38.33 1.33 37.66
C GLY A 35 -38.45 0.36 38.84
N GLY A 36 -37.83 -0.79 38.77
CA GLY A 36 -37.75 -1.72 39.91
C GLY A 36 -37.04 -1.12 41.13
N ALA A 37 -35.99 -0.35 40.91
CA ALA A 37 -35.26 0.38 41.93
C ALA A 37 -35.57 1.88 41.92
N ILE A 38 -35.41 2.57 40.77
CA ILE A 38 -35.55 4.03 40.66
C ILE A 38 -36.60 4.39 39.61
N TYR A 39 -37.53 5.30 39.96
CA TYR A 39 -38.35 6.04 39.02
C TYR A 39 -38.08 7.54 39.21
N ASN A 40 -37.52 8.20 38.19
CA ASN A 40 -37.36 9.65 38.10
C ASN A 40 -38.40 10.22 37.16
N SER A 41 -39.35 11.02 37.66
CA SER A 41 -40.44 11.57 36.83
C SER A 41 -39.98 12.72 35.97
N ASP A 42 -40.85 13.24 35.10
CA ASP A 42 -40.60 14.33 34.17
C ASP A 42 -40.09 15.64 34.81
N THR A 43 -40.47 15.88 36.07
CA THR A 43 -40.00 17.02 36.87
C THR A 43 -38.83 16.68 37.77
N GLY A 44 -38.41 15.42 37.78
CA GLY A 44 -37.35 14.92 38.66
C GLY A 44 -35.96 15.20 38.16
N THR A 45 -35.10 15.64 39.05
CA THR A 45 -33.65 15.72 38.82
C THR A 45 -32.94 14.92 39.89
N ILE A 46 -32.05 14.04 39.46
CA ILE A 46 -31.10 13.29 40.30
C ILE A 46 -29.71 13.66 39.89
N GLY A 47 -28.86 13.97 40.86
CA GLY A 47 -27.40 14.14 40.64
C GLY A 47 -26.74 12.87 40.10
N ASN A 48 -25.50 12.62 40.45
CA ASN A 48 -24.81 11.41 39.99
C ASN A 48 -25.28 10.21 40.84
N ILE A 49 -25.25 9.03 40.20
CA ILE A 49 -25.55 7.76 40.86
C ILE A 49 -24.28 6.89 40.82
N THR A 50 -23.79 6.46 41.98
CA THR A 50 -22.65 5.55 42.10
C THR A 50 -23.08 4.28 42.86
N GLY A 51 -23.07 3.15 42.19
CA GLY A 51 -23.45 1.86 42.77
C GLY A 51 -24.01 0.88 41.72
N ASN A 52 -23.96 -0.39 42.04
CA ASN A 52 -24.36 -1.45 41.11
C ASN A 52 -25.89 -1.68 41.19
N PHE A 53 -26.47 -2.06 40.08
CA PHE A 53 -27.86 -2.45 39.96
C PHE A 53 -27.93 -3.94 39.66
N ILE A 54 -28.29 -4.78 40.68
CA ILE A 54 -28.20 -6.23 40.60
C ILE A 54 -29.57 -6.85 40.87
N GLY A 55 -30.11 -7.57 39.89
CA GLY A 55 -31.35 -8.38 40.04
C GLY A 55 -32.59 -7.53 40.36
N ASN A 56 -32.61 -6.22 40.00
CA ASN A 56 -33.78 -5.41 40.19
C ASN A 56 -34.84 -5.71 39.13
N TYR A 57 -36.11 -5.66 39.50
CA TYR A 57 -37.13 -5.99 38.52
C TYR A 57 -38.46 -5.24 38.68
N ALA A 58 -39.14 -5.11 37.55
CA ALA A 58 -40.53 -4.73 37.50
C ALA A 58 -41.36 -5.89 36.93
N SER A 59 -42.27 -6.43 37.72
CA SER A 59 -43.02 -7.62 37.33
C SER A 59 -44.52 -7.42 37.48
N LYS A 60 -45.24 -7.78 36.42
CA LYS A 60 -46.68 -7.75 36.42
C LYS A 60 -47.34 -9.11 36.42
N GLY A 61 -48.15 -9.38 37.41
CA GLY A 61 -48.98 -10.60 37.52
C GLY A 61 -50.18 -10.60 36.53
N ALA A 62 -50.94 -11.68 36.55
CA ALA A 62 -52.06 -11.88 35.63
C ALA A 62 -53.15 -10.84 35.82
N VAL A 63 -53.35 -9.96 34.81
CA VAL A 63 -54.48 -9.04 34.73
C VAL A 63 -54.99 -8.93 33.27
N TYR A 64 -56.25 -8.68 33.09
CA TYR A 64 -56.97 -8.76 31.81
C TYR A 64 -56.86 -7.52 30.91
N SER A 65 -56.00 -6.55 31.19
CA SER A 65 -55.87 -5.36 30.37
C SER A 65 -54.66 -5.39 29.43
N VAL A 66 -54.92 -5.25 28.14
CA VAL A 66 -53.90 -5.15 27.07
C VAL A 66 -53.07 -3.85 27.09
N ARG A 67 -53.33 -2.93 28.04
CA ARG A 67 -52.65 -1.63 28.14
C ARG A 67 -51.67 -1.53 29.30
N ASP A 68 -51.39 -2.60 29.94
CA ASP A 68 -50.53 -2.67 31.11
C ASP A 68 -49.11 -2.96 30.72
N ALA A 69 -48.14 -2.23 31.25
CA ALA A 69 -46.73 -2.36 30.86
C ALA A 69 -45.76 -2.26 32.02
N ALA A 70 -44.65 -2.98 31.94
CA ALA A 70 -43.50 -2.88 32.83
C ALA A 70 -42.31 -2.32 32.08
N TYR A 71 -41.67 -1.30 32.65
CA TYR A 71 -40.52 -0.60 32.06
C TYR A 71 -39.41 -0.43 33.08
N GLY A 72 -38.15 -0.61 32.65
CA GLY A 72 -36.97 -0.36 33.45
C GLY A 72 -36.87 -1.27 34.68
N GLY A 73 -36.34 -2.46 34.53
CA GLY A 73 -36.18 -3.37 35.68
C GLY A 73 -35.40 -2.74 36.82
N ALA A 74 -34.43 -1.89 36.52
CA ALA A 74 -33.69 -1.10 37.49
C ALA A 74 -34.14 0.36 37.50
N ILE A 75 -33.99 1.09 36.41
CA ILE A 75 -34.24 2.54 36.33
C ILE A 75 -35.30 2.85 35.26
N TYR A 76 -36.25 3.72 35.61
CA TYR A 76 -37.10 4.42 34.67
C TYR A 76 -36.88 5.91 34.81
N ASN A 77 -36.48 6.60 33.73
CA ASN A 77 -36.19 8.03 33.73
C ASN A 77 -37.05 8.81 32.70
N ASP A 78 -37.90 9.69 33.15
CA ASP A 78 -38.59 10.71 32.34
C ASP A 78 -37.96 12.09 32.52
N GLY A 79 -37.15 12.31 33.59
CA GLY A 79 -36.55 13.59 33.97
C GLY A 79 -35.07 13.66 33.62
N THR A 80 -34.26 14.17 34.53
CA THR A 80 -32.82 14.30 34.34
C THR A 80 -32.08 13.48 35.40
N ILE A 81 -31.12 12.70 34.98
CA ILE A 81 -30.15 12.03 35.84
C ILE A 81 -28.76 12.46 35.38
N GLY A 82 -27.88 12.81 36.32
CA GLY A 82 -26.48 13.07 36.07
C GLY A 82 -25.74 11.80 35.56
N ASN A 83 -24.52 11.62 35.97
CA ASN A 83 -23.77 10.43 35.54
C ASN A 83 -24.16 9.19 36.38
N ILE A 84 -24.10 8.02 35.75
CA ILE A 84 -24.32 6.75 36.43
C ILE A 84 -23.04 5.94 36.37
N THR A 85 -22.50 5.54 37.53
CA THR A 85 -21.30 4.67 37.62
C THR A 85 -21.66 3.41 38.40
N GLY A 86 -21.66 2.27 37.70
CA GLY A 86 -21.97 0.96 38.28
C GLY A 86 -22.49 -0.04 37.27
N ASN A 87 -22.35 -1.31 37.57
CA ASN A 87 -22.78 -2.38 36.68
C ASN A 87 -24.29 -2.67 36.79
N PHE A 88 -24.90 -3.05 35.69
CA PHE A 88 -26.28 -3.50 35.59
C PHE A 88 -26.29 -5.01 35.33
N ILE A 89 -26.61 -5.81 36.34
CA ILE A 89 -26.48 -7.26 36.28
C ILE A 89 -27.80 -7.97 36.57
N GLY A 90 -28.32 -8.74 35.60
CA GLY A 90 -29.48 -9.56 35.74
C GLY A 90 -30.76 -8.79 36.13
N ASN A 91 -30.86 -7.49 35.77
CA ASN A 91 -32.10 -6.72 35.95
C ASN A 91 -33.10 -7.14 34.88
N TYR A 92 -34.39 -7.17 35.26
CA TYR A 92 -35.40 -7.64 34.31
C TYR A 92 -36.76 -7.01 34.45
N THR A 93 -37.52 -7.08 33.37
CA THR A 93 -38.97 -6.88 33.40
C THR A 93 -39.71 -8.16 33.02
N SER A 94 -40.85 -8.40 33.61
CA SER A 94 -41.70 -9.53 33.26
C SER A 94 -43.21 -9.16 33.28
N SER A 95 -43.96 -9.83 32.43
CA SER A 95 -45.39 -9.64 32.37
C SER A 95 -46.09 -10.93 31.87
N THR A 96 -47.20 -11.29 32.46
CA THR A 96 -48.01 -12.37 31.94
C THR A 96 -48.84 -11.99 30.72
N THR A 97 -48.93 -10.68 30.38
CA THR A 97 -49.78 -10.09 29.33
C THR A 97 -48.97 -9.57 28.15
N LYS A 98 -47.68 -9.89 28.03
CA LYS A 98 -46.79 -9.55 26.87
C LYS A 98 -46.34 -8.08 26.77
N THR A 99 -46.31 -7.32 27.84
CA THR A 99 -46.00 -5.90 27.84
C THR A 99 -44.90 -5.58 28.85
N ALA A 100 -43.77 -6.25 28.71
CA ALA A 100 -42.56 -5.98 29.47
C ALA A 100 -41.45 -5.51 28.47
N TYR A 101 -40.98 -4.27 28.61
CA TYR A 101 -40.26 -3.59 27.56
C TYR A 101 -38.78 -3.37 27.79
N THR A 102 -38.24 -3.33 29.03
CA THR A 102 -36.83 -3.02 29.23
C THR A 102 -36.27 -3.71 30.48
N GLY A 103 -35.12 -4.42 30.28
CA GLY A 103 -34.53 -5.16 31.37
C GLY A 103 -33.87 -4.27 32.44
N ALA A 104 -33.04 -3.30 32.08
CA ALA A 104 -32.34 -2.46 33.05
C ALA A 104 -32.81 -1.02 33.05
N ILE A 105 -32.56 -0.22 31.99
CA ILE A 105 -32.80 1.23 31.93
C ILE A 105 -33.83 1.56 30.86
N SER A 106 -34.93 2.21 31.25
CA SER A 106 -35.84 2.89 30.31
C SER A 106 -35.67 4.39 30.46
N ASN A 107 -35.24 5.09 29.39
CA ASN A 107 -34.99 6.51 29.36
C ASN A 107 -35.85 7.22 28.33
N SER A 108 -36.69 8.18 28.78
CA SER A 108 -37.40 9.13 27.94
C SER A 108 -36.92 10.57 28.18
N GLY A 109 -36.12 10.77 29.21
CA GLY A 109 -35.54 12.05 29.60
C GLY A 109 -34.09 12.20 29.21
N THR A 110 -33.27 12.71 30.11
CA THR A 110 -31.85 12.90 29.89
C THR A 110 -31.03 12.13 30.93
N ILE A 111 -30.02 11.41 30.47
CA ILE A 111 -29.01 10.80 31.33
C ILE A 111 -27.65 11.30 30.86
N GLY A 112 -26.75 11.66 31.78
CA GLY A 112 -25.38 12.01 31.51
C GLY A 112 -24.57 10.78 31.03
N ASP A 113 -23.36 10.61 31.55
CA ASP A 113 -22.53 9.48 31.20
C ASP A 113 -22.90 8.23 32.02
N ILE A 114 -22.93 7.09 31.37
CA ILE A 114 -23.12 5.78 32.01
C ILE A 114 -21.78 5.03 31.93
N THR A 115 -21.21 4.68 33.10
CA THR A 115 -20.00 3.87 33.16
C THR A 115 -20.25 2.59 33.92
N GLY A 116 -20.21 1.45 33.22
CA GLY A 116 -20.44 0.11 33.81
C GLY A 116 -20.96 -0.89 32.81
N ASN A 117 -20.78 -2.14 33.10
CA ASN A 117 -21.18 -3.25 32.21
C ASN A 117 -22.67 -3.60 32.39
N PHE A 118 -23.28 -4.01 31.29
CA PHE A 118 -24.65 -4.54 31.25
C PHE A 118 -24.60 -6.05 31.00
N ILE A 119 -24.89 -6.85 32.02
CA ILE A 119 -24.68 -8.29 31.99
C ILE A 119 -26.00 -9.02 32.27
N ALA A 120 -26.41 -9.91 31.34
CA ALA A 120 -27.58 -10.78 31.49
C ALA A 120 -28.89 -10.07 31.87
N ASN A 121 -29.05 -8.79 31.56
CA ASN A 121 -30.33 -8.09 31.73
C ASN A 121 -31.32 -8.58 30.66
N HIS A 122 -32.58 -8.69 31.01
CA HIS A 122 -33.56 -9.28 30.09
C HIS A 122 -35.01 -8.80 30.22
N THR A 123 -35.74 -9.00 29.14
CA THR A 123 -37.15 -8.61 29.05
C THR A 123 -37.94 -9.56 28.14
N LEU A 124 -39.22 -9.28 27.94
CA LEU A 124 -40.08 -10.06 27.05
C LEU A 124 -40.32 -9.43 25.68
N VAL A 125 -40.12 -8.11 25.50
CA VAL A 125 -40.47 -7.44 24.23
C VAL A 125 -39.30 -6.67 23.66
N ASP A 126 -38.91 -5.52 24.21
CA ASP A 126 -37.89 -4.63 23.66
C ASP A 126 -36.74 -4.44 24.65
N ALA A 127 -35.50 -4.34 24.14
CA ALA A 127 -34.35 -3.92 24.87
C ALA A 127 -34.03 -4.70 26.17
N GLY A 128 -33.26 -5.77 26.06
CA GLY A 128 -32.79 -6.54 27.23
C GLY A 128 -32.11 -5.66 28.27
N ALA A 129 -31.41 -4.60 27.88
CA ALA A 129 -30.73 -3.69 28.80
C ALA A 129 -31.27 -2.24 28.74
N ILE A 130 -31.24 -1.56 27.60
CA ILE A 130 -31.53 -0.14 27.49
C ILE A 130 -32.57 0.15 26.43
N LEU A 131 -33.67 0.80 26.82
CA LEU A 131 -34.61 1.46 25.91
C LEU A 131 -34.41 2.97 26.04
N ASN A 132 -33.99 3.62 24.96
CA ASN A 132 -33.73 5.05 24.91
C ASN A 132 -34.67 5.75 23.91
N GLY A 133 -35.59 6.55 24.41
CA GLY A 133 -36.39 7.49 23.63
C GLY A 133 -36.00 8.95 23.88
N GLY A 134 -35.07 9.20 24.80
CA GLY A 134 -34.58 10.52 25.18
C GLY A 134 -33.12 10.71 24.74
N THR A 135 -32.29 11.25 25.63
CA THR A 135 -30.87 11.52 25.39
C THR A 135 -30.01 10.82 26.41
N ILE A 136 -28.99 10.14 25.96
CA ILE A 136 -27.87 9.63 26.78
C ILE A 136 -26.59 10.22 26.21
N ASN A 137 -25.76 10.86 27.06
CA ASN A 137 -24.52 11.48 26.60
C ASN A 137 -23.51 10.43 26.15
N SER A 138 -23.11 9.51 27.06
CA SER A 138 -22.20 8.43 26.70
C SER A 138 -22.48 7.14 27.48
N ILE A 139 -22.08 6.01 26.90
CA ILE A 139 -22.07 4.72 27.58
C ILE A 139 -20.68 4.11 27.44
N THR A 140 -20.03 3.80 28.58
CA THR A 140 -18.73 3.11 28.60
C THR A 140 -18.88 1.82 29.42
N GLY A 141 -18.78 0.68 28.73
CA GLY A 141 -18.89 -0.66 29.33
C GLY A 141 -19.46 -1.69 28.37
N ASP A 142 -19.21 -2.94 28.66
CA ASP A 142 -19.57 -4.06 27.80
C ASP A 142 -21.03 -4.50 27.99
N PHE A 143 -21.59 -4.99 26.93
CA PHE A 143 -22.92 -5.56 26.88
C PHE A 143 -22.83 -7.06 26.66
N ILE A 144 -23.03 -7.86 27.71
CA ILE A 144 -22.75 -9.31 27.69
C ILE A 144 -23.99 -10.11 28.00
N GLY A 145 -24.45 -10.94 27.05
CA GLY A 145 -25.53 -11.90 27.22
C GLY A 145 -26.86 -11.26 27.66
N ASN A 146 -27.11 -10.00 27.30
CA ASN A 146 -28.43 -9.39 27.50
C ASN A 146 -29.41 -9.94 26.46
N TYR A 147 -30.67 -10.11 26.82
CA TYR A 147 -31.58 -10.76 25.89
C TYR A 147 -33.04 -10.35 26.02
N THR A 148 -33.75 -10.56 24.92
CA THR A 148 -35.19 -10.51 24.84
C THR A 148 -35.72 -11.92 24.58
N LYS A 149 -36.65 -12.40 25.41
CA LYS A 149 -37.27 -13.71 25.25
C LYS A 149 -38.77 -13.57 25.04
N HIS A 150 -39.19 -13.64 23.79
CA HIS A 150 -40.55 -13.37 23.42
C HIS A 150 -41.43 -14.63 23.27
N SER A 151 -42.68 -14.57 23.71
CA SER A 151 -43.73 -15.58 23.46
C SER A 151 -45.01 -14.94 23.00
N ASN A 152 -45.53 -15.35 21.81
CA ASN A 152 -46.88 -15.05 21.29
C ASN A 152 -47.29 -13.61 20.95
N GLY A 153 -47.11 -13.19 19.72
CA GLY A 153 -47.95 -12.19 19.03
C GLY A 153 -47.52 -10.74 19.08
N VAL A 154 -46.31 -10.39 19.51
CA VAL A 154 -45.75 -9.01 19.44
C VAL A 154 -44.32 -9.10 18.87
N GLY A 155 -43.82 -8.10 18.10
CA GLY A 155 -42.44 -8.05 17.66
C GLY A 155 -41.46 -7.84 18.82
N SER A 156 -40.21 -8.20 18.63
CA SER A 156 -39.11 -7.94 19.57
C SER A 156 -38.03 -7.14 18.92
N TRP A 157 -37.62 -6.04 19.52
CA TRP A 157 -36.68 -5.09 18.99
C TRP A 157 -35.51 -4.84 19.97
N GLY A 158 -34.29 -4.99 19.48
CA GLY A 158 -33.07 -4.73 20.24
C GLY A 158 -32.84 -5.72 21.39
N GLY A 159 -32.16 -6.81 21.15
CA GLY A 159 -31.84 -7.79 22.22
C GLY A 159 -31.16 -7.13 23.42
N THR A 160 -30.44 -6.02 23.22
CA THR A 160 -29.77 -5.25 24.28
C THR A 160 -30.25 -3.81 24.32
N ILE A 161 -30.10 -3.08 23.20
CA ILE A 161 -30.45 -1.66 23.10
C ILE A 161 -31.55 -1.46 22.06
N TYR A 162 -32.64 -0.76 22.46
CA TYR A 162 -33.56 -0.13 21.54
C TYR A 162 -33.36 1.39 21.63
N ASN A 163 -32.98 2.03 20.53
CA ASN A 163 -32.76 3.47 20.49
C ASN A 163 -33.70 4.14 19.47
N SER A 164 -34.57 5.00 19.93
CA SER A 164 -35.35 5.92 19.09
C SER A 164 -35.05 7.39 19.40
N GLY A 165 -34.20 7.66 20.37
CA GLY A 165 -33.69 8.96 20.76
C GLY A 165 -32.28 9.21 20.27
N THR A 166 -31.47 9.81 21.13
CA THR A 166 -30.06 10.12 20.83
C THR A 166 -29.12 9.49 21.87
N ILE A 167 -28.10 8.81 21.42
CA ILE A 167 -26.95 8.40 22.21
C ILE A 167 -25.72 8.99 21.53
N ASP A 168 -24.94 9.81 22.24
CA ASP A 168 -23.78 10.44 21.59
C ASP A 168 -22.63 9.45 21.36
N SER A 169 -22.26 8.64 22.36
CA SER A 169 -21.25 7.62 22.17
C SER A 169 -21.48 6.34 22.97
N ILE A 170 -21.05 5.22 22.41
CA ILE A 170 -20.95 3.93 23.09
C ILE A 170 -19.52 3.40 22.93
N ILE A 171 -18.86 3.06 24.04
CA ILE A 171 -17.54 2.44 24.07
C ILE A 171 -17.64 1.14 24.87
N GLY A 172 -17.58 -0.01 24.19
CA GLY A 172 -17.68 -1.35 24.79
C GLY A 172 -18.17 -2.39 23.82
N ASP A 173 -17.89 -3.64 24.12
CA ASP A 173 -18.19 -4.77 23.26
C ASP A 173 -19.62 -5.31 23.48
N PHE A 174 -20.21 -5.81 22.41
CA PHE A 174 -21.50 -6.48 22.40
C PHE A 174 -21.28 -7.99 22.19
N ILE A 175 -21.38 -8.78 23.26
CA ILE A 175 -21.01 -10.20 23.25
C ILE A 175 -22.20 -11.09 23.60
N GLY A 176 -22.61 -11.95 22.66
CA GLY A 176 -23.64 -12.98 22.91
C GLY A 176 -25.01 -12.44 23.25
N ASN A 177 -25.30 -11.21 22.91
CA ASN A 177 -26.62 -10.62 23.14
C ASN A 177 -27.61 -11.17 22.10
N HIS A 178 -28.90 -11.34 22.50
CA HIS A 178 -29.78 -12.05 21.59
C HIS A 178 -31.29 -11.79 21.76
N ILE A 179 -32.02 -12.21 20.74
CA ILE A 179 -33.47 -12.35 20.78
C ILE A 179 -33.83 -13.81 20.53
N ASP A 180 -34.48 -14.42 21.51
CA ASP A 180 -35.15 -15.72 21.37
C ASP A 180 -36.63 -15.50 21.09
N SER A 181 -37.07 -15.75 19.88
CA SER A 181 -38.46 -15.56 19.48
C SER A 181 -39.25 -16.88 19.43
N TYR A 182 -40.37 -16.91 20.13
CA TYR A 182 -41.27 -18.09 20.16
C TYR A 182 -42.71 -17.63 19.83
N GLY A 183 -43.38 -18.29 18.89
CA GLY A 183 -44.82 -18.08 18.64
C GLY A 183 -45.17 -17.31 17.36
N MET A 184 -46.50 -17.26 17.09
CA MET A 184 -47.03 -16.83 15.79
C MET A 184 -46.87 -15.32 15.52
N GLY A 185 -46.36 -14.98 14.34
CA GLY A 185 -46.66 -13.74 13.64
C GLY A 185 -45.77 -12.54 13.90
N ASN A 186 -44.55 -12.71 14.43
CA ASN A 186 -43.71 -11.57 14.83
C ASN A 186 -42.33 -11.58 14.29
N SER A 187 -41.81 -10.38 13.96
CA SER A 187 -40.43 -10.16 13.61
C SER A 187 -39.57 -10.06 14.87
N ALA A 188 -38.31 -10.50 14.77
CA ALA A 188 -37.26 -10.22 15.73
C ALA A 188 -36.16 -9.43 15.01
N GLU A 189 -35.74 -8.30 15.61
CA GLU A 189 -34.94 -7.31 14.91
C GLU A 189 -33.84 -6.73 15.79
N GLY A 190 -32.58 -6.81 15.35
CA GLY A 190 -31.40 -6.35 16.08
C GLY A 190 -31.04 -7.17 17.30
N GLY A 191 -30.29 -8.26 17.14
CA GLY A 191 -29.91 -9.16 18.26
C GLY A 191 -29.18 -8.45 19.40
N ALA A 192 -28.40 -7.43 19.08
CA ALA A 192 -27.83 -6.51 20.06
C ALA A 192 -28.51 -5.13 20.02
N ILE A 193 -28.55 -4.45 18.87
CA ILE A 193 -29.05 -3.07 18.74
C ILE A 193 -30.18 -2.97 17.71
N TYR A 194 -31.29 -2.37 18.09
CA TYR A 194 -32.25 -1.76 17.17
C TYR A 194 -32.13 -0.24 17.25
N ASN A 195 -31.87 0.43 16.12
CA ASN A 195 -31.74 1.89 16.09
C ASN A 195 -32.64 2.51 15.04
N SER A 196 -33.58 3.33 15.49
CA SER A 196 -34.41 4.22 14.66
C SER A 196 -34.14 5.70 14.95
N GLY A 197 -33.23 6.00 15.85
CA GLY A 197 -32.77 7.34 16.21
C GLY A 197 -31.32 7.59 15.77
N THR A 198 -30.55 8.29 16.59
CA THR A 198 -29.15 8.62 16.32
C THR A 198 -28.22 8.00 17.35
N ILE A 199 -27.21 7.30 16.89
CA ILE A 199 -26.03 6.93 17.71
C ILE A 199 -24.81 7.50 16.98
N ASN A 200 -24.22 8.57 17.49
CA ASN A 200 -23.17 9.27 16.76
C ASN A 200 -21.89 8.42 16.64
N SER A 201 -21.54 7.65 17.66
CA SER A 201 -20.35 6.80 17.63
C SER A 201 -20.53 5.51 18.44
N ILE A 202 -20.11 4.39 17.87
CA ILE A 202 -19.92 3.11 18.57
C ILE A 202 -18.47 2.67 18.36
N ILE A 203 -17.76 2.37 19.45
CA ILE A 203 -16.43 1.80 19.45
C ILE A 203 -16.47 0.51 20.27
N GLY A 204 -16.43 -0.63 19.60
CA GLY A 204 -16.49 -1.94 20.24
C GLY A 204 -16.90 -3.03 19.27
N ASP A 205 -16.55 -4.25 19.60
CA ASP A 205 -16.78 -5.44 18.78
C ASP A 205 -18.18 -6.02 18.99
N PHE A 206 -18.75 -6.57 17.92
CA PHE A 206 -20.00 -7.30 17.92
C PHE A 206 -19.72 -8.80 17.72
N ILE A 207 -19.76 -9.58 18.80
CA ILE A 207 -19.29 -10.97 18.78
C ILE A 207 -20.43 -11.91 19.17
N GLY A 208 -20.81 -12.81 18.27
CA GLY A 208 -21.76 -13.87 18.54
C GLY A 208 -23.14 -13.38 18.98
N ASN A 209 -23.53 -12.16 18.57
CA ASN A 209 -24.90 -11.69 18.82
C ASN A 209 -25.86 -12.35 17.85
N TYR A 210 -27.09 -12.65 18.30
CA TYR A 210 -27.97 -13.42 17.43
C TYR A 210 -29.46 -13.18 17.62
N ILE A 211 -30.16 -13.55 16.58
CA ILE A 211 -31.61 -13.71 16.59
C ILE A 211 -31.91 -15.15 16.19
N GLN A 212 -32.72 -15.85 16.98
CA GLN A 212 -33.18 -17.17 16.59
C GLN A 212 -34.68 -17.38 16.85
N ASN A 213 -35.26 -18.20 16.02
CA ASN A 213 -36.63 -18.68 16.19
C ASN A 213 -36.74 -20.18 16.05
N ASP A 214 -37.41 -20.77 17.02
CA ASP A 214 -37.64 -22.24 17.07
C ASP A 214 -39.06 -22.66 16.68
N ASP A 215 -39.95 -21.70 16.29
CA ASP A 215 -41.36 -22.00 16.01
C ASP A 215 -41.78 -21.68 14.56
N SER A 216 -42.76 -22.43 14.05
CA SER A 216 -43.16 -22.51 12.65
C SER A 216 -43.89 -21.30 12.09
N SER A 217 -43.95 -20.15 12.76
CA SER A 217 -44.86 -19.06 12.42
C SER A 217 -44.32 -17.65 12.57
N SER A 218 -43.03 -17.48 12.84
CA SER A 218 -42.42 -16.13 12.95
C SER A 218 -42.15 -15.47 11.61
N ASN A 219 -42.23 -14.15 11.58
CA ASN A 219 -42.08 -13.37 10.35
C ASN A 219 -40.64 -13.24 9.89
N PHE A 220 -39.86 -12.29 10.40
CA PHE A 220 -38.55 -11.97 9.95
C PHE A 220 -37.56 -12.02 11.08
N MET A 221 -36.35 -12.44 10.75
CA MET A 221 -35.14 -12.37 11.60
C MET A 221 -34.18 -11.39 10.96
N LEU A 222 -34.12 -10.16 11.45
CA LEU A 222 -33.44 -9.05 10.78
C LEU A 222 -32.29 -8.48 11.62
N GLY A 223 -31.04 -8.64 11.15
CA GLY A 223 -29.85 -8.16 11.82
C GLY A 223 -29.46 -8.93 13.06
N GLY A 224 -28.60 -9.93 12.91
CA GLY A 224 -28.13 -10.75 14.03
C GLY A 224 -27.49 -9.94 15.13
N ALA A 225 -26.78 -8.86 14.80
CA ALA A 225 -26.27 -7.86 15.73
C ALA A 225 -27.08 -6.56 15.68
N ILE A 226 -27.19 -5.92 14.52
CA ILE A 226 -27.77 -4.56 14.37
C ILE A 226 -28.92 -4.55 13.37
N ARG A 227 -29.99 -3.87 13.75
CA ARG A 227 -31.06 -3.38 12.88
C ARG A 227 -31.00 -1.85 12.83
N ALA A 228 -30.85 -1.27 11.64
CA ALA A 228 -30.94 0.16 11.40
C ALA A 228 -32.25 0.51 10.68
N GLU A 229 -33.00 1.51 11.18
CA GLU A 229 -34.31 1.89 10.69
C GLU A 229 -34.46 3.40 10.61
N GLY A 230 -33.98 4.04 9.55
CA GLY A 230 -34.06 5.50 9.36
C GLY A 230 -33.21 6.30 10.33
N GLY A 231 -32.08 5.78 10.79
CA GLY A 231 -31.23 6.46 11.75
C GLY A 231 -29.78 6.63 11.27
N SER A 232 -28.94 7.26 12.10
CA SER A 232 -27.54 7.42 11.82
C SER A 232 -26.66 6.73 12.85
N MET A 233 -25.57 6.08 12.39
CA MET A 233 -24.57 5.45 13.23
C MET A 233 -23.18 5.52 12.58
N THR A 234 -22.15 5.83 13.39
CA THR A 234 -20.76 5.58 13.03
C THR A 234 -20.24 4.46 13.90
N ILE A 235 -19.73 3.40 13.30
CA ILE A 235 -19.33 2.17 13.98
C ILE A 235 -17.87 1.85 13.71
N SER A 236 -17.11 1.56 14.76
CA SER A 236 -15.72 1.10 14.70
C SER A 236 -15.56 -0.12 15.58
N GLY A 237 -15.49 -1.29 14.96
CA GLY A 237 -15.36 -2.58 15.66
C GLY A 237 -15.58 -3.75 14.72
N ASN A 238 -15.15 -4.91 15.13
CA ASN A 238 -15.33 -6.16 14.40
C ASN A 238 -16.77 -6.67 14.49
N PHE A 239 -17.21 -7.36 13.45
CA PHE A 239 -18.45 -8.11 13.43
C PHE A 239 -18.12 -9.60 13.22
N LEU A 240 -18.13 -10.36 14.30
CA LEU A 240 -17.67 -11.76 14.29
C LEU A 240 -18.79 -12.72 14.73
N TYR A 241 -19.09 -13.70 13.88
CA TYR A 241 -19.99 -14.82 14.19
C TYR A 241 -21.40 -14.42 14.63
N ASN A 242 -21.87 -13.23 14.20
CA ASN A 242 -23.24 -12.83 14.47
C ASN A 242 -24.21 -13.56 13.52
N TYR A 243 -25.43 -13.86 13.96
CA TYR A 243 -26.32 -14.62 13.08
C TYR A 243 -27.82 -14.33 13.29
N ALA A 244 -28.57 -14.51 12.20
CA ALA A 244 -30.02 -14.54 12.20
C ALA A 244 -30.50 -15.90 11.69
N VAL A 245 -31.22 -16.67 12.51
CA VAL A 245 -31.63 -18.05 12.20
C VAL A 245 -33.12 -18.21 12.34
N LYS A 246 -33.73 -18.74 11.28
CA LYS A 246 -35.12 -19.16 11.23
C LYS A 246 -35.18 -20.67 11.04
N ASN A 247 -35.60 -21.38 12.06
CA ASN A 247 -35.68 -22.84 12.05
C ASN A 247 -37.05 -23.37 11.57
N ASP A 248 -37.93 -22.52 11.03
CA ASP A 248 -39.26 -22.91 10.55
C ASP A 248 -39.20 -23.78 9.29
N THR A 249 -39.97 -24.85 9.29
CA THR A 249 -40.09 -25.79 8.16
C THR A 249 -41.33 -25.60 7.30
N GLN A 250 -42.18 -24.61 7.57
CA GLN A 250 -43.52 -24.48 6.94
C GLN A 250 -43.75 -23.19 6.17
N SER A 251 -42.97 -22.14 6.38
CA SER A 251 -43.18 -20.84 5.72
C SER A 251 -42.05 -20.47 4.75
N ILE A 252 -42.29 -20.61 3.47
CA ILE A 252 -41.40 -20.25 2.39
C ILE A 252 -41.31 -18.73 2.13
N GLN A 253 -42.17 -17.91 2.76
CA GLN A 253 -42.31 -16.48 2.45
C GLN A 253 -41.56 -15.56 3.40
N ARG A 254 -40.67 -16.08 4.29
CA ARG A 254 -40.10 -15.24 5.36
C ARG A 254 -38.67 -15.67 5.60
N HIS A 255 -37.78 -14.66 5.62
CA HIS A 255 -36.34 -14.89 5.60
C HIS A 255 -35.62 -14.45 6.86
N ALA A 256 -34.45 -15.00 7.08
CA ALA A 256 -33.44 -14.44 7.93
C ALA A 256 -32.50 -13.58 7.04
N LEU A 257 -32.30 -12.30 7.39
CA LEU A 257 -31.57 -11.33 6.59
C LEU A 257 -30.59 -10.51 7.46
N GLY A 258 -29.38 -10.24 6.95
CA GLY A 258 -28.35 -9.54 7.68
C GLY A 258 -27.82 -10.34 8.87
N GLY A 259 -26.85 -11.23 8.64
CA GLY A 259 -26.26 -12.00 9.72
C GLY A 259 -25.65 -11.13 10.80
N ALA A 260 -24.99 -10.03 10.43
CA ALA A 260 -24.55 -9.01 11.36
C ALA A 260 -25.51 -7.81 11.33
N VAL A 261 -25.66 -7.15 10.18
CA VAL A 261 -26.41 -5.88 10.07
C VAL A 261 -27.55 -6.00 9.06
N TYR A 262 -28.73 -5.52 9.44
CA TYR A 262 -29.84 -5.31 8.51
C TYR A 262 -30.16 -3.81 8.46
N ILE A 263 -30.20 -3.25 7.25
CA ILE A 263 -30.56 -1.86 6.98
C ILE A 263 -31.98 -1.84 6.42
N GLY A 264 -32.91 -1.26 7.16
CA GLY A 264 -34.32 -1.23 6.85
C GLY A 264 -34.80 -0.02 6.11
N GLU A 265 -36.11 0.28 6.24
CA GLU A 265 -36.73 1.43 5.61
C GLU A 265 -36.25 2.77 6.18
N GLY A 266 -36.53 3.88 5.46
CA GLY A 266 -36.13 5.23 5.83
C GLY A 266 -34.68 5.57 5.45
N ASP A 267 -34.29 6.82 5.68
CA ASP A 267 -32.98 7.33 5.38
C ASP A 267 -31.97 6.83 6.43
N ASN A 268 -31.20 5.82 6.10
CA ASN A 268 -30.17 5.28 6.96
C ASN A 268 -28.80 5.86 6.58
N HIS A 269 -28.05 6.31 7.57
CA HIS A 269 -26.70 6.83 7.40
C HIS A 269 -25.72 6.03 8.27
N LEU A 270 -25.11 5.01 7.69
CA LEU A 270 -24.16 4.12 8.35
C LEU A 270 -22.75 4.34 7.83
N ILE A 271 -21.83 4.57 8.78
CA ILE A 271 -20.41 4.70 8.50
C ILE A 271 -19.67 3.64 9.32
N PHE A 272 -19.03 2.71 8.64
CA PHE A 272 -18.11 1.74 9.22
C PHE A 272 -16.68 2.30 9.16
N LYS A 273 -16.15 2.75 10.30
CA LYS A 273 -14.87 3.48 10.36
C LYS A 273 -13.75 2.65 10.97
N SER A 274 -12.61 2.51 10.26
CA SER A 274 -11.48 1.67 10.70
C SER A 274 -10.66 2.26 11.85
N ARG A 275 -10.51 3.61 11.92
CA ARG A 275 -9.75 4.30 12.98
C ARG A 275 -8.33 3.75 13.18
N ASP A 276 -7.55 3.62 12.12
CA ASP A 276 -6.17 3.11 12.13
C ASP A 276 -6.05 1.64 12.60
N GLN A 277 -7.11 0.87 12.41
CA GLN A 277 -7.15 -0.56 12.73
C GLN A 277 -7.58 -1.39 11.52
N THR A 278 -7.19 -2.65 11.49
CA THR A 278 -7.78 -3.62 10.56
C THR A 278 -8.97 -4.27 11.25
N LEU A 279 -10.16 -4.05 10.70
CA LEU A 279 -11.43 -4.53 11.23
C LEU A 279 -12.08 -5.55 10.29
N PHE A 280 -12.90 -6.42 10.84
CA PHE A 280 -13.41 -7.59 10.14
C PHE A 280 -14.95 -7.70 10.21
N PHE A 281 -15.52 -8.12 9.07
CA PHE A 281 -16.79 -8.85 9.04
C PHE A 281 -16.47 -10.30 8.70
N SER A 282 -16.66 -11.23 9.65
CA SER A 282 -16.29 -12.61 9.42
C SER A 282 -17.14 -13.62 10.20
N GLY A 283 -17.58 -14.65 9.49
CA GLY A 283 -18.39 -15.72 10.06
C GLY A 283 -19.82 -15.32 10.39
N ASN A 284 -20.28 -14.14 9.94
CA ASN A 284 -21.66 -13.72 10.11
C ASN A 284 -22.56 -14.45 9.11
N TYR A 285 -23.69 -14.96 9.56
CA TYR A 285 -24.53 -15.76 8.67
C TYR A 285 -26.02 -15.62 8.95
N THR A 286 -26.79 -15.90 7.91
CA THR A 286 -28.22 -16.16 8.00
C THR A 286 -28.50 -17.63 7.75
N LYS A 287 -29.61 -18.14 8.26
CA LYS A 287 -30.07 -19.49 7.96
C LYS A 287 -31.60 -19.51 7.91
N ASP A 288 -32.14 -19.97 6.81
CA ASP A 288 -33.56 -20.28 6.67
C ASP A 288 -33.74 -21.59 5.88
N ILE A 289 -34.98 -22.05 5.75
CA ILE A 289 -35.29 -23.31 5.09
C ILE A 289 -35.01 -23.32 3.59
N ASN A 290 -35.10 -22.16 2.95
CA ASN A 290 -34.97 -22.05 1.50
C ASN A 290 -33.52 -21.95 1.06
N ARG A 291 -32.71 -21.18 1.82
CA ARG A 291 -31.34 -20.80 1.49
C ARG A 291 -30.29 -21.61 2.22
N GLY A 292 -30.67 -22.36 3.25
CA GLY A 292 -29.70 -23.01 4.12
C GLY A 292 -28.91 -21.99 4.93
N LYS A 293 -27.64 -22.29 5.22
CA LYS A 293 -26.70 -21.36 5.84
C LYS A 293 -26.06 -20.52 4.74
N ASN A 294 -26.19 -19.19 4.84
CA ASN A 294 -25.58 -18.24 3.93
C ASN A 294 -24.74 -17.25 4.73
N TYR A 295 -23.47 -17.08 4.39
CA TYR A 295 -22.60 -16.11 5.01
C TYR A 295 -22.96 -14.72 4.48
N ASN A 296 -23.51 -13.88 5.34
CA ASN A 296 -24.06 -12.59 5.02
C ASN A 296 -23.72 -11.60 6.13
N ALA A 297 -22.88 -10.62 5.84
CA ALA A 297 -22.53 -9.56 6.80
C ALA A 297 -23.65 -8.52 6.91
N ILE A 298 -24.03 -7.95 5.76
CA ILE A 298 -24.94 -6.82 5.69
C ILE A 298 -26.04 -7.12 4.66
N PHE A 299 -27.28 -6.88 5.05
CA PHE A 299 -28.42 -6.88 4.12
C PHE A 299 -29.07 -5.49 4.09
N ILE A 300 -29.30 -4.97 2.87
CA ILE A 300 -29.84 -3.65 2.61
C ILE A 300 -31.22 -3.79 1.96
N ASN A 301 -32.26 -3.28 2.63
CA ASN A 301 -33.58 -3.26 2.04
C ASN A 301 -33.69 -2.13 1.02
N THR A 302 -33.84 -2.47 -0.26
CA THR A 302 -33.91 -1.51 -1.37
C THR A 302 -35.35 -1.12 -1.75
N TYR A 303 -36.34 -1.35 -0.88
CA TYR A 303 -37.76 -1.05 -1.16
C TYR A 303 -37.95 0.38 -1.64
N SER A 304 -38.49 0.53 -2.83
CA SER A 304 -38.68 1.81 -3.52
C SER A 304 -40.05 2.51 -3.26
N GLY A 305 -40.90 1.94 -2.41
CA GLY A 305 -42.20 2.51 -2.07
C GLY A 305 -42.17 3.75 -1.15
N GLY A 306 -41.02 4.09 -0.62
CA GLY A 306 -40.68 5.35 0.04
C GLY A 306 -39.30 5.81 -0.46
N ASP A 307 -39.06 7.12 -0.49
CA ASP A 307 -37.79 7.72 -0.94
C ASP A 307 -36.61 7.38 0.02
N SER A 308 -36.31 6.09 0.24
CA SER A 308 -35.22 5.69 1.14
C SER A 308 -33.86 5.93 0.45
N ASN A 309 -33.09 6.86 1.00
CA ASN A 309 -31.73 7.14 0.54
C ASN A 309 -30.74 6.61 1.57
N HIS A 310 -30.25 5.39 1.36
CA HIS A 310 -29.25 4.80 2.23
C HIS A 310 -27.85 5.28 1.88
N ILE A 311 -27.14 5.84 2.86
CA ILE A 311 -25.72 6.18 2.78
C ILE A 311 -24.95 5.12 3.57
N ILE A 312 -24.20 4.29 2.86
CA ILE A 312 -23.43 3.19 3.45
C ILE A 312 -21.98 3.38 3.04
N ASN A 313 -21.17 3.75 4.02
CA ASN A 313 -19.76 4.05 3.79
C ASN A 313 -18.87 3.13 4.62
N PHE A 314 -17.89 2.51 3.99
CA PHE A 314 -16.72 1.98 4.64
C PHE A 314 -15.62 3.05 4.59
N ASP A 315 -15.32 3.62 5.73
CA ASP A 315 -14.44 4.79 5.87
C ASP A 315 -13.12 4.37 6.52
N THR A 316 -12.05 4.44 5.74
CA THR A 316 -10.66 4.20 6.19
C THR A 316 -9.88 5.49 6.39
N THR A 317 -10.55 6.65 6.39
CA THR A 317 -9.88 7.93 6.65
C THR A 317 -9.22 7.95 8.03
N GLY A 318 -7.96 8.39 8.07
CA GLY A 318 -7.13 8.35 9.27
C GLY A 318 -6.39 7.03 9.47
N GLY A 319 -6.46 6.09 8.52
CA GLY A 319 -5.73 4.83 8.55
C GLY A 319 -6.59 3.59 8.74
N GLY A 320 -5.95 2.41 8.59
CA GLY A 320 -6.57 1.11 8.82
C GLY A 320 -7.24 0.50 7.58
N ALA A 321 -7.93 -0.62 7.79
CA ALA A 321 -8.54 -1.39 6.72
C ALA A 321 -9.84 -2.08 7.17
N TRP A 322 -10.67 -2.47 6.20
CA TRP A 322 -11.78 -3.40 6.39
C TRP A 322 -11.54 -4.69 5.60
N ILE A 323 -11.76 -5.82 6.24
CA ILE A 323 -11.74 -7.15 5.61
C ILE A 323 -13.13 -7.77 5.77
N ILE A 324 -13.80 -7.96 4.65
CA ILE A 324 -15.20 -8.42 4.60
C ILE A 324 -15.21 -9.82 3.97
N ASN A 325 -15.33 -10.83 4.83
CA ASN A 325 -15.33 -12.25 4.43
C ASN A 325 -16.74 -12.78 4.14
N ASP A 326 -17.78 -12.01 4.45
CA ASP A 326 -19.17 -12.38 4.30
C ASP A 326 -19.82 -11.47 3.25
N ASN A 327 -20.94 -11.88 2.63
CA ASN A 327 -21.61 -11.11 1.57
C ASN A 327 -22.17 -9.77 2.06
N ILE A 328 -22.14 -8.77 1.19
CA ILE A 328 -22.97 -7.57 1.27
C ILE A 328 -24.09 -7.75 0.25
N ASP A 329 -25.33 -7.81 0.70
CA ASP A 329 -26.51 -8.09 -0.12
C ASP A 329 -27.54 -6.96 -0.02
N GLY A 330 -28.34 -6.76 -1.04
CA GLY A 330 -29.44 -5.82 -1.02
C GLY A 330 -30.56 -6.17 -1.98
N ALA A 331 -31.81 -6.06 -1.49
CA ALA A 331 -32.98 -6.37 -2.30
C ALA A 331 -34.25 -5.74 -1.72
N ASP A 332 -35.31 -5.65 -2.52
CA ASP A 332 -36.62 -5.27 -2.04
C ASP A 332 -37.28 -6.43 -1.26
N THR A 333 -37.52 -6.20 0.02
CA THR A 333 -38.09 -7.23 0.90
C THR A 333 -39.62 -7.19 1.01
N ILE A 334 -40.30 -6.25 0.38
CA ILE A 334 -41.76 -6.09 0.45
C ILE A 334 -42.48 -6.74 -0.74
N MET A 335 -41.83 -6.70 -1.92
CA MET A 335 -42.41 -7.29 -3.13
C MET A 335 -42.04 -8.76 -3.26
N TRP A 336 -42.64 -9.58 -2.41
CA TRP A 336 -42.44 -11.04 -2.44
C TRP A 336 -43.51 -11.73 -3.27
N ASP A 337 -43.08 -12.46 -4.24
CA ASP A 337 -44.06 -13.32 -4.92
C ASP A 337 -44.49 -14.47 -4.04
N MET A 338 -45.52 -15.19 -4.45
CA MET A 338 -46.03 -16.34 -3.68
C MET A 338 -45.06 -17.54 -3.68
N GLU A 339 -43.91 -17.43 -4.38
CA GLU A 339 -42.90 -18.45 -4.49
C GLU A 339 -41.69 -18.18 -3.56
N GLY A 340 -41.68 -17.03 -2.85
CA GLY A 340 -40.65 -16.66 -1.89
C GLY A 340 -39.35 -16.11 -2.52
N LYS A 341 -39.43 -15.64 -3.78
CA LYS A 341 -38.29 -15.03 -4.49
C LYS A 341 -38.08 -13.60 -3.99
N ILE A 342 -36.85 -13.24 -3.68
CA ILE A 342 -36.44 -11.86 -3.39
C ILE A 342 -36.42 -11.04 -4.68
N ASP A 343 -36.91 -9.80 -4.64
CA ASP A 343 -36.90 -8.88 -5.75
C ASP A 343 -35.59 -8.06 -5.79
N TYR A 344 -34.79 -8.27 -6.80
CA TYR A 344 -33.53 -7.54 -7.04
C TYR A 344 -33.68 -6.40 -8.06
N SER A 345 -34.88 -5.93 -8.34
CA SER A 345 -35.13 -4.84 -9.31
C SER A 345 -34.68 -3.46 -8.84
N SER A 346 -34.55 -3.26 -7.53
CA SER A 346 -34.09 -2.00 -6.94
C SER A 346 -32.67 -2.20 -6.38
N HIS A 347 -31.85 -1.16 -6.50
CA HIS A 347 -30.41 -1.22 -6.20
C HIS A 347 -30.02 -0.20 -5.13
N TYR A 348 -28.82 -0.38 -4.53
CA TYR A 348 -28.25 0.53 -3.52
C TYR A 348 -26.90 1.09 -3.98
N THR A 349 -26.44 2.12 -3.28
CA THR A 349 -25.12 2.71 -3.45
C THR A 349 -24.22 2.34 -2.27
N LEU A 350 -23.01 1.88 -2.58
CA LEU A 350 -21.98 1.55 -1.60
C LEU A 350 -20.75 2.43 -1.84
N THR A 351 -20.23 3.04 -0.79
CA THR A 351 -19.05 3.90 -0.88
C THR A 351 -17.92 3.35 -0.02
N PHE A 352 -16.77 3.17 -0.64
CA PHE A 352 -15.49 2.88 -0.01
C PHE A 352 -14.65 4.15 -0.05
N LYS A 353 -14.28 4.68 1.12
CA LYS A 353 -13.65 5.98 1.23
C LYS A 353 -12.40 5.93 2.09
N GLY A 354 -11.35 6.64 1.67
CA GLY A 354 -10.14 6.90 2.42
C GLY A 354 -9.68 8.34 2.29
N ASP A 355 -8.50 8.62 2.78
CA ASP A 355 -7.74 9.85 2.59
C ASP A 355 -6.27 9.54 2.30
N GLY A 356 -5.97 8.27 1.99
CA GLY A 356 -4.66 7.78 1.67
C GLY A 356 -4.16 8.35 0.34
N ALA A 357 -2.93 8.88 0.33
CA ALA A 357 -2.23 9.07 -0.92
C ALA A 357 -1.94 7.70 -1.53
N LEU A 358 -2.25 7.53 -2.81
CA LEU A 358 -1.80 6.36 -3.56
C LEU A 358 -0.27 6.38 -3.58
N ASN A 359 0.36 5.27 -3.25
CA ASN A 359 1.78 5.10 -3.49
C ASN A 359 2.03 4.99 -5.01
N GLU A 360 3.25 4.80 -5.40
CA GLU A 360 3.65 4.70 -6.81
C GLU A 360 3.05 3.47 -7.52
N ASP A 361 2.61 2.45 -6.77
CA ASP A 361 1.84 1.30 -7.26
C ASP A 361 0.34 1.58 -7.40
N GLY A 362 -0.10 2.76 -6.97
CA GLY A 362 -1.51 3.09 -6.91
C GLY A 362 -2.25 2.44 -5.73
N LEU A 363 -1.55 1.84 -4.78
CA LEU A 363 -2.12 1.27 -3.57
C LEU A 363 -2.01 2.24 -2.39
N THR A 364 -2.85 2.06 -1.40
CA THR A 364 -2.75 2.74 -0.11
C THR A 364 -2.68 1.72 1.02
N ASN A 365 -2.15 2.11 2.17
CA ASN A 365 -2.25 1.32 3.40
C ASN A 365 -3.70 1.27 3.93
N GLN A 366 -4.58 2.06 3.33
CA GLN A 366 -6.00 2.13 3.62
C GLN A 366 -6.73 1.34 2.54
N TYR A 367 -7.27 0.18 2.88
CA TYR A 367 -7.94 -0.66 1.89
C TYR A 367 -9.20 -1.33 2.45
N ILE A 368 -10.07 -1.70 1.54
CA ILE A 368 -11.21 -2.55 1.82
C ILE A 368 -11.06 -3.83 1.00
N SER A 369 -10.91 -4.96 1.67
CA SER A 369 -10.84 -6.28 1.04
C SER A 369 -12.20 -6.95 1.09
N ILE A 370 -12.78 -7.19 -0.06
CA ILE A 370 -14.01 -7.96 -0.25
C ILE A 370 -13.60 -9.38 -0.66
N ASN A 371 -13.87 -10.32 0.21
CA ASN A 371 -13.47 -11.72 0.02
C ASN A 371 -14.69 -12.62 -0.26
N ASN A 372 -15.85 -12.03 -0.53
CA ASN A 372 -17.09 -12.70 -0.91
C ASN A 372 -17.90 -11.77 -1.83
N ASP A 373 -19.17 -12.01 -2.05
CA ASP A 373 -19.98 -11.31 -3.04
C ASP A 373 -20.53 -9.96 -2.54
N ILE A 374 -20.51 -8.96 -3.41
CA ILE A 374 -21.35 -7.75 -3.32
C ILE A 374 -22.53 -7.96 -4.28
N ILE A 375 -23.72 -8.10 -3.71
CA ILE A 375 -24.90 -8.52 -4.44
C ILE A 375 -25.86 -7.35 -4.63
N ASN A 376 -26.24 -7.10 -5.89
CA ASN A 376 -27.22 -6.09 -6.30
C ASN A 376 -26.84 -4.63 -5.98
N ALA A 377 -25.58 -4.31 -5.83
CA ALA A 377 -25.15 -2.92 -5.75
C ALA A 377 -25.30 -2.24 -7.13
N GLY A 378 -26.07 -1.17 -7.23
CA GLY A 378 -26.22 -0.41 -8.47
C GLY A 378 -25.01 0.48 -8.76
N VAL A 379 -24.49 1.12 -7.71
CA VAL A 379 -23.31 1.99 -7.80
C VAL A 379 -22.33 1.65 -6.68
N VAL A 380 -21.08 1.44 -7.05
CA VAL A 380 -19.96 1.30 -6.11
C VAL A 380 -18.97 2.43 -6.38
N ILE A 381 -18.71 3.23 -5.36
CA ILE A 381 -17.76 4.36 -5.41
C ILE A 381 -16.55 4.01 -4.56
N VAL A 382 -15.37 4.12 -5.13
CA VAL A 382 -14.08 3.99 -4.42
C VAL A 382 -13.35 5.32 -4.51
N ASP A 383 -13.14 5.96 -3.38
CA ASP A 383 -12.58 7.30 -3.30
C ASP A 383 -11.39 7.34 -2.34
N ALA A 384 -10.21 7.66 -2.86
CA ALA A 384 -8.94 7.79 -2.15
C ALA A 384 -8.60 6.58 -1.26
N THR A 385 -8.90 5.36 -1.73
CA THR A 385 -8.62 4.10 -1.05
C THR A 385 -8.42 2.96 -2.07
N THR A 386 -8.04 1.78 -1.60
CA THR A 386 -7.94 0.57 -2.43
C THR A 386 -9.13 -0.34 -2.16
N LEU A 387 -9.89 -0.68 -3.20
CA LEU A 387 -10.83 -1.80 -3.18
C LEU A 387 -10.11 -3.05 -3.68
N ARG A 388 -10.04 -4.07 -2.85
CA ARG A 388 -9.40 -5.33 -3.19
C ARG A 388 -10.44 -6.46 -3.26
N PHE A 389 -10.41 -7.23 -4.34
CA PHE A 389 -11.07 -8.52 -4.38
C PHE A 389 -10.06 -9.60 -3.98
N GLY A 390 -10.19 -10.06 -2.74
CA GLY A 390 -9.34 -11.10 -2.18
C GLY A 390 -9.93 -12.48 -2.34
N ALA A 391 -9.19 -13.50 -1.90
CA ALA A 391 -9.61 -14.88 -1.83
C ALA A 391 -9.72 -15.32 -0.36
N TYR A 392 -10.88 -15.82 0.03
CA TYR A 392 -11.13 -16.38 1.37
C TYR A 392 -12.16 -17.50 1.29
N GLN A 393 -11.91 -18.62 1.97
CA GLN A 393 -12.85 -19.73 2.08
C GLN A 393 -13.27 -19.95 3.52
N HIS A 394 -14.57 -19.90 3.80
CA HIS A 394 -15.11 -20.43 5.04
C HIS A 394 -15.00 -21.96 5.07
N GLU A 395 -14.60 -22.53 6.19
CA GLU A 395 -14.42 -23.98 6.33
C GLU A 395 -15.63 -24.85 5.92
N ASP A 396 -16.85 -24.28 6.00
CA ASP A 396 -18.12 -24.97 5.74
C ASP A 396 -18.66 -24.73 4.30
N GLN A 397 -17.99 -23.99 3.44
CA GLN A 397 -18.55 -23.55 2.14
C GLN A 397 -18.31 -24.53 0.99
N THR A 398 -18.31 -25.81 1.21
CA THR A 398 -18.14 -26.83 0.17
C THR A 398 -19.35 -26.99 -0.78
N ALA A 399 -20.47 -26.25 -0.61
CA ALA A 399 -21.73 -26.54 -1.26
C ALA A 399 -22.24 -25.53 -2.30
N ASN A 400 -21.73 -24.31 -2.36
CA ASN A 400 -22.35 -23.23 -3.17
C ASN A 400 -21.39 -22.68 -4.21
N ASN A 401 -20.97 -23.38 -5.24
CA ASN A 401 -20.21 -22.88 -6.42
C ASN A 401 -19.40 -21.59 -6.24
N TRP A 402 -19.08 -21.23 -5.00
CA TRP A 402 -18.28 -20.09 -4.64
C TRP A 402 -16.79 -20.49 -4.72
N ASP A 403 -16.05 -19.75 -5.48
CA ASP A 403 -14.64 -20.01 -5.74
C ASP A 403 -13.70 -19.33 -4.73
N GLY A 404 -14.26 -18.53 -3.80
CA GLY A 404 -13.49 -17.86 -2.74
C GLY A 404 -13.04 -16.46 -3.06
N HIS A 405 -13.51 -15.87 -4.16
CA HIS A 405 -13.09 -14.54 -4.61
C HIS A 405 -14.20 -13.51 -4.46
N GLY A 406 -13.85 -12.24 -4.27
CA GLY A 406 -14.79 -11.12 -4.30
C GLY A 406 -15.41 -10.97 -5.70
N ARG A 407 -16.74 -10.76 -5.76
CA ARG A 407 -17.45 -10.57 -7.03
C ARG A 407 -18.56 -9.54 -6.89
N PHE A 408 -18.94 -8.93 -8.02
CA PHE A 408 -20.23 -8.21 -8.16
C PHE A 408 -21.26 -9.15 -8.77
N ILE A 409 -22.35 -9.40 -8.06
CA ILE A 409 -23.44 -10.30 -8.47
C ILE A 409 -24.72 -9.49 -8.60
N ALA A 410 -25.46 -9.68 -9.71
CA ALA A 410 -26.70 -8.93 -9.95
C ALA A 410 -27.87 -9.43 -9.10
N ALA A 411 -27.97 -10.74 -8.88
CA ALA A 411 -29.05 -11.36 -8.15
C ALA A 411 -28.67 -12.74 -7.61
N LEU A 412 -29.43 -13.25 -6.64
CA LEU A 412 -29.35 -14.63 -6.18
C LEU A 412 -30.57 -15.45 -6.68
N ASN A 413 -30.33 -16.72 -6.95
CA ASN A 413 -31.37 -17.72 -7.16
C ASN A 413 -32.17 -17.98 -5.86
N ALA A 414 -33.29 -18.63 -5.96
CA ALA A 414 -34.16 -18.97 -4.81
C ALA A 414 -33.46 -19.84 -3.74
N ASP A 415 -32.42 -20.59 -4.12
CA ASP A 415 -31.61 -21.42 -3.22
C ASP A 415 -30.44 -20.65 -2.59
N GLY A 416 -30.26 -19.37 -2.92
CA GLY A 416 -29.19 -18.51 -2.40
C GLY A 416 -27.89 -18.59 -3.18
N THR A 417 -27.82 -19.31 -4.29
CA THR A 417 -26.66 -19.31 -5.19
C THR A 417 -26.68 -18.09 -6.12
N ALA A 418 -25.52 -17.64 -6.61
CA ALA A 418 -25.44 -16.53 -7.56
C ALA A 418 -26.20 -16.85 -8.87
N ASP A 419 -27.02 -15.91 -9.34
CA ASP A 419 -27.64 -15.97 -10.66
C ASP A 419 -26.64 -15.40 -11.71
N LEU A 420 -25.87 -16.30 -12.29
CA LEU A 420 -24.83 -15.94 -13.29
C LEU A 420 -25.42 -15.57 -14.67
N ASP A 421 -26.71 -15.80 -14.88
CA ASP A 421 -27.41 -15.41 -16.11
C ASP A 421 -28.01 -14.00 -16.01
N ALA A 422 -28.06 -13.41 -14.81
CA ALA A 422 -28.56 -12.06 -14.61
C ALA A 422 -27.57 -11.02 -15.18
N ALA A 423 -28.11 -10.03 -15.92
CA ALA A 423 -27.28 -8.95 -16.47
C ALA A 423 -26.64 -8.13 -15.35
N ALA A 424 -25.36 -7.76 -15.50
CA ALA A 424 -24.65 -6.93 -14.55
C ALA A 424 -25.37 -5.60 -14.29
N VAL A 425 -25.49 -5.25 -13.02
CA VAL A 425 -26.16 -4.02 -12.54
C VAL A 425 -25.21 -3.01 -11.95
N THR A 426 -24.02 -3.44 -11.53
CA THR A 426 -23.05 -2.59 -10.81
C THR A 426 -22.29 -1.67 -11.75
N SER A 427 -22.37 -0.37 -11.48
CA SER A 427 -21.46 0.63 -12.05
C SER A 427 -20.37 0.97 -11.03
N LEU A 428 -19.10 0.71 -11.41
CA LEU A 428 -17.90 0.97 -10.58
C LEU A 428 -17.32 2.34 -10.93
N SER A 429 -17.13 3.19 -9.92
CA SER A 429 -16.51 4.50 -10.05
C SER A 429 -15.26 4.58 -9.15
N LEU A 430 -14.10 4.78 -9.75
CA LEU A 430 -12.83 4.96 -9.07
C LEU A 430 -12.38 6.41 -9.13
N ASN A 431 -12.03 7.01 -8.00
CA ASN A 431 -11.55 8.38 -7.91
C ASN A 431 -10.30 8.45 -7.00
N ASN A 432 -9.13 8.74 -7.56
CA ASN A 432 -7.84 8.65 -6.86
C ASN A 432 -7.73 7.34 -6.07
N ALA A 433 -8.06 6.22 -6.70
CA ALA A 433 -8.31 4.95 -6.05
C ALA A 433 -7.66 3.79 -6.82
N ALA A 434 -7.55 2.64 -6.19
CA ALA A 434 -7.15 1.41 -6.85
C ALA A 434 -8.26 0.36 -6.77
N PHE A 435 -8.43 -0.38 -7.86
CA PHE A 435 -9.15 -1.64 -7.86
C PHE A 435 -8.15 -2.78 -8.02
N ASP A 436 -8.01 -3.60 -6.99
CA ASP A 436 -6.97 -4.61 -6.87
C ASP A 436 -7.58 -6.01 -7.02
N LEU A 437 -7.31 -6.65 -8.16
CA LEU A 437 -7.70 -8.04 -8.46
C LEU A 437 -6.55 -9.02 -8.28
N TYR A 438 -5.35 -8.54 -7.88
CA TYR A 438 -4.20 -9.41 -7.64
C TYR A 438 -4.44 -10.35 -6.46
N ASN A 439 -4.80 -11.59 -6.77
CA ASN A 439 -5.07 -12.65 -5.79
C ASN A 439 -4.55 -14.03 -6.23
N GLN A 440 -3.77 -14.09 -7.32
CA GLN A 440 -3.19 -15.28 -7.97
C GLN A 440 -4.22 -16.18 -8.68
N TYR A 441 -5.41 -15.68 -8.92
CA TYR A 441 -6.44 -16.30 -9.73
C TYR A 441 -6.76 -15.41 -10.92
N GLN A 442 -7.56 -15.90 -11.84
CA GLN A 442 -8.02 -15.11 -12.97
C GLN A 442 -9.52 -14.86 -12.84
N ASP A 443 -9.82 -13.64 -12.46
CA ASP A 443 -11.16 -13.20 -12.20
C ASP A 443 -11.85 -12.63 -13.45
N THR A 444 -13.15 -12.77 -13.51
CA THR A 444 -13.97 -12.03 -14.46
C THR A 444 -14.93 -11.14 -13.69
N VAL A 445 -14.74 -9.82 -13.83
CA VAL A 445 -15.59 -8.81 -13.18
C VAL A 445 -16.58 -8.26 -14.20
N GLU A 446 -17.88 -8.51 -14.00
CA GLU A 446 -18.95 -8.03 -14.85
C GLU A 446 -19.57 -6.75 -14.29
N LEU A 447 -19.63 -5.69 -15.12
CA LEU A 447 -20.08 -4.36 -14.72
C LEU A 447 -21.12 -3.80 -15.71
N ALA A 448 -22.08 -3.03 -15.21
CA ALA A 448 -22.99 -2.23 -16.03
C ALA A 448 -22.32 -0.95 -16.55
N GLY A 449 -21.30 -0.44 -15.88
CA GLY A 449 -20.51 0.72 -16.29
C GLY A 449 -19.20 0.79 -15.51
N TYR A 450 -18.20 1.46 -16.09
CA TYR A 450 -16.89 1.67 -15.46
C TYR A 450 -16.43 3.11 -15.67
N LYS A 451 -15.97 3.73 -14.58
CA LYS A 451 -15.43 5.08 -14.62
C LYS A 451 -14.20 5.20 -13.75
N ALA A 452 -13.12 5.76 -14.30
CA ALA A 452 -11.89 5.97 -13.57
C ALA A 452 -11.35 7.39 -13.74
N ASN A 453 -10.89 7.98 -12.63
CA ASN A 453 -10.23 9.27 -12.61
C ASN A 453 -8.96 9.15 -11.75
N ASN A 454 -7.78 9.29 -12.38
CA ASN A 454 -6.47 9.14 -11.75
C ASN A 454 -6.40 7.87 -10.88
N SER A 455 -6.76 6.74 -11.45
CA SER A 455 -6.97 5.50 -10.71
C SER A 455 -6.22 4.33 -11.33
N PHE A 456 -6.07 3.25 -10.56
CA PHE A 456 -5.28 2.09 -10.92
C PHE A 456 -6.14 0.83 -10.95
N LEU A 457 -5.74 -0.10 -11.82
CA LEU A 457 -6.31 -1.45 -11.89
C LEU A 457 -5.16 -2.46 -11.84
N HIS A 458 -5.17 -3.33 -10.84
CA HIS A 458 -4.19 -4.38 -10.65
C HIS A 458 -4.73 -5.68 -11.20
N LEU A 459 -3.94 -6.37 -12.04
CA LEU A 459 -4.37 -7.56 -12.76
C LEU A 459 -3.37 -8.71 -12.63
N ASP A 460 -3.86 -9.90 -12.34
CA ASP A 460 -3.16 -11.15 -12.56
C ASP A 460 -3.07 -11.45 -14.08
N VAL A 461 -1.87 -11.79 -14.55
CA VAL A 461 -1.63 -12.11 -15.98
C VAL A 461 -0.92 -13.46 -16.09
N ASP A 462 -1.58 -14.44 -16.72
CA ASP A 462 -0.97 -15.73 -17.03
C ASP A 462 -0.42 -15.71 -18.47
N VAL A 463 0.85 -15.38 -18.59
CA VAL A 463 1.56 -15.30 -19.87
C VAL A 463 1.78 -16.67 -20.51
N GLU A 464 1.71 -17.77 -19.75
CA GLU A 464 1.88 -19.11 -20.28
C GLU A 464 0.62 -19.57 -21.02
N ASN A 465 -0.56 -19.27 -20.47
CA ASN A 465 -1.86 -19.63 -21.03
C ASN A 465 -2.51 -18.49 -21.82
N LEU A 466 -1.88 -17.30 -21.88
CA LEU A 466 -2.37 -16.10 -22.57
C LEU A 466 -3.74 -15.64 -22.03
N THR A 467 -3.89 -15.62 -20.70
CA THR A 467 -5.10 -15.18 -20.01
C THR A 467 -4.77 -14.16 -18.91
N ALA A 468 -5.74 -13.38 -18.48
CA ALA A 468 -5.61 -12.41 -17.37
C ALA A 468 -6.96 -12.24 -16.69
N ASP A 469 -6.98 -11.46 -15.58
CA ASP A 469 -8.22 -10.90 -15.08
C ASP A 469 -8.93 -10.10 -16.16
N VAL A 470 -10.26 -10.17 -16.21
CA VAL A 470 -11.05 -9.57 -17.28
C VAL A 470 -12.14 -8.66 -16.72
N LEU A 471 -12.14 -7.39 -17.14
CA LEU A 471 -13.30 -6.51 -16.98
C LEU A 471 -14.26 -6.67 -18.18
N LYS A 472 -15.50 -7.09 -17.92
CA LYS A 472 -16.58 -7.09 -18.90
C LYS A 472 -17.58 -5.99 -18.53
N VAL A 473 -17.69 -4.98 -19.38
CA VAL A 473 -18.54 -3.82 -19.14
C VAL A 473 -19.70 -3.80 -20.11
N ASN A 474 -20.93 -3.85 -19.63
CA ASN A 474 -22.14 -3.73 -20.46
C ASN A 474 -22.63 -2.27 -20.46
N GLY A 475 -21.79 -1.36 -20.89
CA GLY A 475 -22.04 0.07 -20.89
C GLY A 475 -20.73 0.86 -21.09
N ASN A 476 -20.73 2.10 -20.69
CA ASN A 476 -19.61 3.00 -20.93
C ASN A 476 -18.37 2.68 -20.08
N VAL A 477 -17.20 2.84 -20.71
CA VAL A 477 -15.88 2.91 -20.09
C VAL A 477 -15.39 4.35 -20.16
N GLU A 478 -15.38 5.04 -19.02
CA GLU A 478 -15.06 6.49 -18.92
C GLU A 478 -13.74 6.74 -18.19
N GLY A 479 -12.96 7.68 -18.74
CA GLY A 479 -11.70 8.14 -18.15
C GLY A 479 -10.50 7.26 -18.49
N THR A 480 -9.40 7.43 -17.76
CA THR A 480 -8.15 6.70 -17.99
C THR A 480 -7.75 5.95 -16.75
N THR A 481 -7.40 4.67 -16.93
CA THR A 481 -6.96 3.75 -15.87
C THR A 481 -5.51 3.34 -16.10
N LYS A 482 -4.70 3.43 -15.06
CA LYS A 482 -3.33 2.93 -15.03
C LYS A 482 -3.33 1.44 -14.67
N LEU A 483 -2.71 0.61 -15.48
CA LEU A 483 -2.61 -0.84 -15.25
C LEU A 483 -1.34 -1.19 -14.50
N VAL A 484 -1.48 -1.98 -13.43
CA VAL A 484 -0.38 -2.63 -12.72
C VAL A 484 -0.51 -4.12 -12.93
N LEU A 485 0.46 -4.73 -13.58
CA LEU A 485 0.37 -6.11 -14.08
C LEU A 485 1.26 -7.05 -13.27
N TYR A 486 0.74 -8.23 -12.97
CA TYR A 486 1.45 -9.30 -12.25
C TYR A 486 1.56 -10.57 -13.11
N PRO A 487 2.47 -10.61 -14.09
CA PRO A 487 2.68 -11.79 -14.93
C PRO A 487 3.17 -13.00 -14.13
N THR A 488 2.71 -14.19 -14.51
CA THR A 488 3.15 -15.46 -13.91
C THR A 488 4.62 -15.76 -14.19
N SER A 489 5.19 -15.23 -15.28
CA SER A 489 6.61 -15.35 -15.62
C SER A 489 7.06 -14.19 -16.53
N GLY A 490 8.36 -14.11 -16.79
CA GLY A 490 8.95 -13.16 -17.73
C GLY A 490 8.95 -13.65 -19.18
N LYS A 491 7.97 -14.47 -19.61
CA LYS A 491 7.89 -14.96 -20.97
C LYS A 491 7.61 -13.84 -21.98
N ASP A 492 8.36 -13.84 -23.07
CA ASP A 492 8.12 -12.96 -24.21
C ASP A 492 6.89 -13.45 -25.00
N ILE A 493 5.87 -12.60 -25.12
CA ILE A 493 4.62 -12.89 -25.84
C ILE A 493 4.45 -12.05 -27.11
N ARG A 494 5.54 -11.59 -27.72
CA ARG A 494 5.47 -10.81 -28.97
C ARG A 494 4.70 -11.57 -30.06
N GLY A 495 3.78 -10.88 -30.71
CA GLY A 495 2.88 -11.46 -31.70
C GLY A 495 1.63 -12.15 -31.14
N GLU A 496 1.51 -12.25 -29.82
CA GLU A 496 0.33 -12.73 -29.10
C GLU A 496 -0.40 -11.58 -28.43
N SER A 497 -1.61 -11.83 -27.95
CA SER A 497 -2.36 -10.86 -27.15
C SER A 497 -3.16 -11.52 -26.04
N ILE A 498 -3.35 -10.79 -24.91
CA ILE A 498 -4.09 -11.25 -23.74
C ILE A 498 -5.24 -10.28 -23.49
N LEU A 499 -6.48 -10.77 -23.54
CA LEU A 499 -7.67 -9.98 -23.22
C LEU A 499 -7.72 -9.66 -21.73
N PHE A 500 -7.88 -8.37 -21.38
CA PHE A 500 -8.13 -7.93 -19.99
C PHE A 500 -9.36 -7.04 -19.84
N ALA A 501 -9.85 -6.42 -20.91
CA ALA A 501 -11.08 -5.64 -20.84
C ALA A 501 -11.86 -5.73 -22.16
N GLN A 502 -13.19 -5.74 -22.05
CA GLN A 502 -14.11 -5.59 -23.19
C GLN A 502 -15.36 -4.84 -22.76
N SER A 503 -15.96 -4.13 -23.71
CA SER A 503 -17.22 -3.43 -23.46
C SER A 503 -18.22 -3.66 -24.57
N GLU A 504 -19.53 -3.59 -24.21
CA GLU A 504 -20.65 -3.58 -25.11
C GLU A 504 -21.52 -2.36 -24.78
N ASN A 505 -22.26 -1.82 -25.79
CA ASN A 505 -23.06 -0.60 -25.64
C ASN A 505 -22.27 0.63 -25.17
N ASP A 506 -20.98 0.68 -25.47
CA ASP A 506 -20.03 1.67 -25.03
C ASP A 506 -19.80 2.74 -26.10
N THR A 507 -20.10 4.00 -25.77
CA THR A 507 -19.91 5.15 -26.65
C THR A 507 -18.72 6.04 -26.27
N THR A 508 -18.00 5.71 -25.20
CA THR A 508 -16.95 6.53 -24.60
C THR A 508 -15.58 5.88 -24.58
N GLY A 509 -15.51 4.56 -24.51
CA GLY A 509 -14.27 3.81 -24.47
C GLY A 509 -13.42 4.00 -25.74
N ASN A 510 -12.13 4.17 -25.56
CA ASN A 510 -11.18 4.43 -26.65
C ASN A 510 -9.78 3.87 -26.30
N ALA A 511 -8.79 4.16 -27.14
CA ALA A 511 -7.42 3.71 -26.93
C ALA A 511 -6.77 4.23 -25.64
N ASP A 512 -7.19 5.42 -25.16
CA ASP A 512 -6.63 6.06 -23.97
C ASP A 512 -7.31 5.62 -22.66
N SER A 513 -8.32 4.71 -22.75
CA SER A 513 -9.06 4.27 -21.55
C SER A 513 -8.19 3.48 -20.56
N PHE A 514 -7.15 2.81 -21.07
CA PHE A 514 -6.21 2.03 -20.27
C PHE A 514 -4.77 2.27 -20.73
N ALA A 515 -3.84 2.39 -19.78
CA ALA A 515 -2.42 2.51 -20.06
C ALA A 515 -1.61 1.67 -19.08
N VAL A 516 -0.62 0.92 -19.55
CA VAL A 516 0.28 0.16 -18.68
C VAL A 516 1.14 1.14 -17.91
N TRP A 517 1.11 1.04 -16.59
CA TRP A 517 1.91 1.85 -15.67
C TRP A 517 3.11 1.07 -15.17
N ARG A 518 2.89 -0.17 -14.71
CA ARG A 518 3.94 -1.00 -14.12
C ARG A 518 3.73 -2.49 -14.42
N VAL A 519 4.83 -3.21 -14.52
CA VAL A 519 4.84 -4.67 -14.72
C VAL A 519 5.76 -5.31 -13.69
N TYR A 520 5.22 -6.19 -12.86
CA TYR A 520 5.96 -6.95 -11.86
C TYR A 520 6.55 -8.24 -12.47
N ARG A 521 7.70 -8.70 -11.97
CA ARG A 521 8.32 -10.00 -12.30
C ARG A 521 8.58 -10.28 -13.79
N SER A 522 8.44 -9.30 -14.67
CA SER A 522 8.75 -9.43 -16.09
C SER A 522 9.78 -8.37 -16.49
N PRO A 523 10.80 -8.73 -17.26
CA PRO A 523 11.75 -7.76 -17.79
C PRO A 523 11.16 -6.94 -18.96
N TYR A 524 10.01 -7.36 -19.47
CA TYR A 524 9.34 -6.73 -20.62
C TYR A 524 8.17 -5.89 -20.16
N MET A 525 7.98 -4.74 -20.79
CA MET A 525 6.78 -3.94 -20.67
C MET A 525 5.70 -4.44 -21.62
N PHE A 526 4.46 -4.31 -21.21
CA PHE A 526 3.30 -4.56 -22.06
C PHE A 526 2.78 -3.25 -22.65
N ASP A 527 2.12 -3.34 -23.79
CA ASP A 527 1.34 -2.27 -24.41
C ASP A 527 -0.14 -2.64 -24.42
N VAL A 528 -1.01 -1.64 -24.51
CA VAL A 528 -2.44 -1.87 -24.66
C VAL A 528 -2.83 -1.72 -26.11
N LYS A 529 -3.34 -2.81 -26.69
CA LYS A 529 -3.95 -2.81 -28.02
C LYS A 529 -5.45 -2.61 -27.89
N TYR A 530 -5.94 -1.51 -28.45
CA TYR A 530 -7.37 -1.22 -28.57
C TYR A 530 -7.92 -1.67 -29.91
N THR A 531 -9.12 -2.26 -29.89
CA THR A 531 -9.84 -2.66 -31.09
C THR A 531 -11.33 -2.41 -30.93
N GLN A 532 -11.93 -1.63 -31.83
CA GLN A 532 -13.37 -1.53 -31.92
C GLN A 532 -13.89 -2.74 -32.71
N THR A 533 -14.57 -3.67 -32.05
CA THR A 533 -15.03 -4.94 -32.66
C THR A 533 -16.36 -4.83 -33.39
N ALA A 534 -17.22 -3.88 -32.93
CA ALA A 534 -18.50 -3.56 -33.60
C ALA A 534 -18.87 -2.10 -33.23
N GLU A 535 -20.01 -1.60 -33.78
CA GLU A 535 -20.55 -0.31 -33.32
C GLU A 535 -20.85 -0.39 -31.79
N ASN A 536 -20.21 0.50 -31.03
CA ASN A 536 -20.32 0.57 -29.56
C ASN A 536 -19.83 -0.70 -28.82
N ALA A 537 -18.92 -1.46 -29.40
CA ALA A 537 -18.27 -2.61 -28.76
C ALA A 537 -16.75 -2.51 -28.89
N ASN A 538 -16.06 -2.53 -27.76
CA ASN A 538 -14.62 -2.29 -27.67
C ASN A 538 -13.91 -3.44 -26.97
N LYS A 539 -12.62 -3.60 -27.27
CA LYS A 539 -11.75 -4.62 -26.71
C LYS A 539 -10.37 -4.05 -26.43
N TRP A 540 -9.82 -4.34 -25.27
CA TRP A 540 -8.46 -3.99 -24.89
C TRP A 540 -7.68 -5.25 -24.52
N GLU A 541 -6.52 -5.38 -25.14
CA GLU A 541 -5.64 -6.54 -25.01
C GLU A 541 -4.24 -6.11 -24.61
N LEU A 542 -3.57 -6.86 -23.73
CA LEU A 542 -2.16 -6.70 -23.47
C LEU A 542 -1.37 -7.33 -24.61
N THR A 543 -0.37 -6.61 -25.11
CA THR A 543 0.57 -7.07 -26.13
C THR A 543 1.99 -6.68 -25.74
N MET A 544 2.98 -7.33 -26.32
CA MET A 544 4.36 -6.85 -26.31
C MET A 544 4.67 -6.38 -27.73
N GLY A 545 5.12 -5.12 -27.88
CA GLY A 545 5.38 -4.52 -29.18
C GLY A 545 6.45 -5.26 -29.97
N ASP A 546 6.23 -5.44 -31.27
CA ASP A 546 7.29 -5.73 -32.24
C ASP A 546 8.13 -4.46 -32.44
N GLU A 547 9.42 -4.63 -32.68
CA GLU A 547 10.50 -3.67 -32.64
C GLU A 547 10.35 -2.34 -33.31
N ALA A 548 9.38 -2.10 -34.09
CA ALA A 548 9.39 -0.94 -34.97
C ALA A 548 8.08 -0.15 -35.00
N ASN A 549 7.12 -0.52 -34.21
CA ASN A 549 5.83 0.17 -34.24
C ASN A 549 5.54 0.68 -32.86
N GLU A 550 5.76 1.87 -32.85
CA GLU A 550 4.88 2.98 -33.05
C GLU A 550 4.62 3.69 -31.76
N TYR A 551 5.36 4.71 -31.59
CA TYR A 551 4.80 5.86 -30.88
C TYR A 551 3.45 6.17 -31.53
N ALA A 552 2.36 5.79 -30.90
CA ALA A 552 1.05 6.35 -31.18
C ALA A 552 1.07 7.82 -30.77
N GLY A 553 1.48 8.68 -31.68
CA GLY A 553 1.58 10.13 -31.42
C GLY A 553 2.33 10.94 -32.48
N VAL A 554 2.93 10.26 -33.46
CA VAL A 554 3.50 10.96 -34.62
C VAL A 554 2.68 10.60 -35.85
N GLU A 555 2.12 11.61 -36.51
CA GLU A 555 1.48 11.45 -37.83
C GLU A 555 2.40 10.68 -38.79
N PRO A 556 1.88 9.78 -39.66
CA PRO A 556 2.72 8.96 -40.54
C PRO A 556 3.44 9.88 -41.53
N GLY A 557 4.70 10.16 -41.26
CA GLY A 557 5.62 10.65 -42.29
C GLY A 557 5.87 9.51 -43.30
N GLU A 558 5.83 9.86 -44.58
CA GLU A 558 5.97 8.94 -45.69
C GLU A 558 7.07 7.89 -45.48
N ARG A 559 6.72 6.64 -45.70
CA ARG A 559 7.68 5.51 -45.75
C ARG A 559 8.86 5.84 -46.68
N PRO A 560 10.12 5.55 -46.33
CA PRO A 560 11.21 5.51 -47.28
C PRO A 560 10.92 4.44 -48.32
N ASN A 561 11.07 4.83 -49.58
CA ASN A 561 10.88 3.97 -50.74
C ASN A 561 11.92 2.82 -50.73
N PRO A 562 11.52 1.52 -50.82
CA PRO A 562 12.46 0.39 -50.76
C PRO A 562 13.27 0.14 -52.04
N ASP A 563 13.20 1.04 -53.05
CA ASP A 563 13.80 0.80 -54.36
C ASP A 563 15.05 1.68 -54.65
N VAL A 564 15.97 1.83 -53.73
CA VAL A 564 17.32 2.39 -54.05
C VAL A 564 18.37 1.34 -53.66
N PRO A 565 19.12 0.77 -54.64
CA PRO A 565 20.18 -0.19 -54.31
C PRO A 565 21.39 0.50 -53.66
N ASP A 566 21.78 -0.02 -52.56
CA ASP A 566 22.99 0.38 -51.81
C ASP A 566 24.26 -0.15 -52.55
N PRO A 567 25.34 0.59 -52.64
CA PRO A 567 26.58 0.15 -53.32
C PRO A 567 27.30 -0.92 -52.50
N GLU A 568 27.65 -2.00 -53.18
CA GLU A 568 28.37 -3.15 -52.62
C GLU A 568 29.70 -2.77 -51.93
N ILE A 569 29.86 -3.11 -50.65
CA ILE A 569 31.10 -3.19 -49.90
C ILE A 569 31.47 -4.67 -49.71
N PRO A 570 32.76 -5.11 -49.99
CA PRO A 570 33.11 -6.50 -49.92
C PRO A 570 33.13 -7.12 -48.54
N ASP A 571 32.62 -8.34 -48.42
CA ASP A 571 32.59 -9.22 -47.28
C ASP A 571 33.93 -9.31 -46.52
N VAL A 572 33.94 -8.83 -45.30
CA VAL A 572 34.87 -9.28 -44.26
C VAL A 572 34.01 -10.03 -43.24
N PRO A 573 34.38 -11.27 -42.86
CA PRO A 573 33.59 -12.00 -41.88
C PRO A 573 33.66 -11.31 -40.51
N THR A 574 32.62 -10.64 -40.17
CA THR A 574 32.40 -10.11 -38.83
C THR A 574 31.99 -11.28 -37.92
N PRO A 575 32.54 -11.39 -36.69
CA PRO A 575 32.00 -12.30 -35.70
C PRO A 575 30.53 -11.94 -35.45
N GLU A 576 29.68 -12.94 -35.42
CA GLU A 576 28.26 -12.75 -35.10
C GLU A 576 28.14 -12.14 -33.69
N ILE A 577 28.03 -10.83 -33.64
CA ILE A 577 27.45 -10.14 -32.48
C ILE A 577 25.95 -10.44 -32.55
N PRO A 578 25.32 -11.00 -31.52
CA PRO A 578 23.87 -11.10 -31.50
C PRO A 578 23.32 -9.70 -31.73
N THR A 579 22.59 -9.51 -32.83
CA THR A 579 21.84 -8.27 -33.08
C THR A 579 20.83 -8.14 -31.94
N VAL A 580 21.21 -7.38 -30.91
CA VAL A 580 20.32 -7.02 -29.83
C VAL A 580 19.39 -5.95 -30.41
N ASN A 581 18.20 -6.38 -30.72
CA ASN A 581 17.15 -5.49 -31.18
C ASN A 581 16.83 -4.49 -30.06
N ASN A 582 16.52 -3.27 -30.39
CA ASN A 582 16.14 -2.21 -29.47
C ASN A 582 14.86 -2.63 -28.71
N ARG A 583 15.02 -3.15 -27.48
CA ARG A 583 13.93 -3.77 -26.71
C ARG A 583 13.41 -2.80 -25.67
N LYS A 584 12.09 -2.64 -25.64
CA LYS A 584 11.43 -1.95 -24.54
C LYS A 584 11.48 -2.82 -23.29
N VAL A 585 12.13 -2.33 -22.25
CA VAL A 585 12.34 -3.04 -20.99
C VAL A 585 11.78 -2.23 -19.82
N ALA A 586 11.59 -2.87 -18.69
CA ALA A 586 11.25 -2.18 -17.44
C ALA A 586 12.44 -1.32 -16.99
N PRO A 587 12.24 -0.15 -16.38
CA PRO A 587 13.29 0.83 -16.08
C PRO A 587 14.38 0.27 -15.15
N GLU A 588 14.04 -0.60 -14.20
CA GLU A 588 15.00 -1.23 -13.30
C GLU A 588 15.97 -2.17 -14.02
N VAL A 589 15.62 -2.70 -15.20
CA VAL A 589 16.52 -3.51 -16.03
C VAL A 589 17.71 -2.68 -16.52
N ILE A 590 17.47 -1.41 -16.86
CA ILE A 590 18.52 -0.47 -17.25
C ILE A 590 19.42 -0.18 -16.06
N ALA A 591 18.86 0.10 -14.88
CA ALA A 591 19.64 0.34 -13.67
C ALA A 591 20.47 -0.85 -13.23
N TYR A 592 19.94 -2.08 -13.34
CA TYR A 592 20.73 -3.30 -13.07
C TYR A 592 21.90 -3.45 -14.03
N GLY A 593 21.67 -3.15 -15.31
CA GLY A 593 22.73 -3.17 -16.32
C GLY A 593 23.76 -2.07 -16.14
N ALA A 594 23.39 -0.91 -15.60
CA ALA A 594 24.28 0.22 -15.37
C ALA A 594 25.19 0.05 -14.15
N LEU A 595 24.79 -0.72 -13.14
CA LEU A 595 25.54 -0.87 -11.88
C LEU A 595 27.00 -1.32 -12.06
N PRO A 596 27.36 -2.30 -12.91
CA PRO A 596 28.77 -2.66 -13.11
C PRO A 596 29.64 -1.50 -13.60
N MET A 597 29.13 -0.68 -14.50
CA MET A 597 29.83 0.50 -15.00
C MET A 597 29.97 1.56 -13.89
N ALA A 598 28.89 1.88 -13.20
CA ALA A 598 28.88 2.83 -12.09
C ALA A 598 29.91 2.45 -10.99
N ALA A 599 30.02 1.14 -10.69
CA ALA A 599 31.01 0.62 -9.75
C ALA A 599 32.46 0.91 -10.15
N ILE A 600 32.78 0.74 -11.43
CA ILE A 600 34.12 1.01 -11.97
C ILE A 600 34.43 2.51 -11.89
N GLU A 601 33.50 3.38 -12.24
CA GLU A 601 33.70 4.82 -12.21
C GLU A 601 33.92 5.37 -10.81
N GLN A 602 33.19 4.85 -9.82
CA GLN A 602 33.41 5.15 -8.41
C GLN A 602 34.87 4.95 -8.01
N THR A 603 35.41 3.80 -8.38
CA THR A 603 36.76 3.42 -8.07
C THR A 603 37.78 4.21 -8.88
N ARG A 604 37.56 4.35 -10.18
CA ARG A 604 38.48 5.04 -11.08
C ARG A 604 38.75 6.47 -10.65
N SER A 605 37.70 7.21 -10.31
CA SER A 605 37.79 8.60 -9.86
C SER A 605 38.59 8.73 -8.54
N MET A 606 38.51 7.75 -7.64
CA MET A 606 39.34 7.68 -6.42
C MET A 606 40.84 7.44 -6.76
N VAL A 607 41.10 6.45 -7.61
CA VAL A 607 42.51 6.12 -7.98
C VAL A 607 43.17 7.31 -8.67
N ASP A 608 42.50 8.00 -9.58
CA ASP A 608 43.02 9.21 -10.23
C ASP A 608 43.37 10.30 -9.20
N ASN A 609 42.51 10.50 -8.18
CA ASN A 609 42.81 11.49 -7.19
C ASN A 609 44.01 11.13 -6.30
N VAL A 610 44.08 9.89 -5.84
CA VAL A 610 45.24 9.41 -5.06
C VAL A 610 46.54 9.43 -5.89
N ALA A 611 46.50 9.00 -7.14
CA ALA A 611 47.64 9.05 -8.05
C ALA A 611 48.14 10.48 -8.27
N ASN A 612 47.19 11.41 -8.50
CA ASN A 612 47.52 12.81 -8.64
C ASN A 612 48.11 13.41 -7.36
N GLN A 613 47.60 13.07 -6.19
CA GLN A 613 48.18 13.45 -4.91
C GLN A 613 49.62 12.98 -4.78
N ILE A 614 49.89 11.75 -5.10
CA ILE A 614 51.23 11.14 -4.98
C ILE A 614 52.21 11.76 -5.97
N THR A 615 51.81 11.93 -7.23
CA THR A 615 52.69 12.37 -8.32
C THR A 615 52.90 13.89 -8.37
N ASN A 616 51.91 14.70 -8.02
CA ASN A 616 51.97 16.16 -8.08
C ASN A 616 52.63 16.80 -6.85
N ASN A 617 52.86 16.04 -5.79
CA ASN A 617 53.67 16.45 -4.65
C ASN A 617 55.19 16.36 -4.89
N ARG A 618 55.61 16.07 -6.11
CA ARG A 618 57.00 16.05 -6.51
C ARG A 618 57.49 17.47 -6.80
N VAL A 619 58.68 17.83 -6.27
CA VAL A 619 59.32 19.12 -6.52
C VAL A 619 60.51 18.89 -7.39
N TYR A 620 60.60 19.56 -8.52
CA TYR A 620 61.70 19.48 -9.46
C TYR A 620 62.82 20.47 -9.08
N THR A 621 64.05 19.98 -8.96
CA THR A 621 65.24 20.84 -8.73
C THR A 621 66.15 20.81 -9.95
N ARG A 622 67.06 21.79 -10.01
CA ARG A 622 68.02 21.97 -11.14
C ARG A 622 68.96 20.74 -11.33
N SER A 623 69.08 19.86 -10.38
CA SER A 623 69.91 18.67 -10.45
C SER A 623 69.17 17.42 -10.90
N CYS A 624 67.94 17.55 -11.40
CA CYS A 624 67.06 16.44 -11.78
C CYS A 624 66.82 15.42 -10.63
N SER A 625 66.97 15.81 -9.41
CA SER A 625 66.61 15.04 -8.23
C SER A 625 65.28 15.54 -7.74
N PHE A 626 64.31 14.62 -7.64
CA PHE A 626 63.10 14.93 -6.92
C PHE A 626 63.45 15.15 -5.46
N VAL A 627 63.14 16.31 -4.99
CA VAL A 627 63.26 16.64 -3.58
C VAL A 627 61.82 16.95 -3.16
N ASP A 628 61.24 16.12 -2.37
CA ASP A 628 60.11 16.55 -1.56
C ASP A 628 60.50 17.83 -0.82
N ALA A 629 59.55 18.69 -0.54
CA ALA A 629 59.84 19.88 0.20
C ALA A 629 60.68 19.51 1.43
N TYR A 630 61.97 19.79 1.39
CA TYR A 630 62.83 19.62 2.54
C TYR A 630 62.83 20.91 3.34
N TRP A 631 62.49 20.76 4.60
CA TRP A 631 62.72 21.80 5.55
C TRP A 631 64.08 21.52 6.23
N ASN A 632 65.03 22.37 6.09
CA ASN A 632 66.40 22.18 6.58
C ASN A 632 67.18 20.93 6.12
N GLY A 633 66.78 20.36 4.96
CA GLY A 633 67.47 19.18 4.41
C GLY A 633 67.07 17.83 4.97
N GLU A 634 66.05 17.77 5.81
CA GLU A 634 65.45 16.55 6.37
C GLU A 634 64.17 16.18 5.64
N PRO A 635 63.90 14.87 5.40
CA PRO A 635 62.62 14.46 4.80
C PRO A 635 61.47 14.66 5.81
N HIS A 636 60.31 15.09 5.34
CA HIS A 636 59.13 15.37 6.16
C HIS A 636 57.99 14.39 5.83
N GLN A 637 57.23 14.04 6.87
CA GLN A 637 55.95 13.37 6.71
C GLN A 637 54.92 14.35 6.19
N GLN A 638 53.93 13.86 5.45
CA GLN A 638 52.88 14.65 4.88
C GLN A 638 51.50 14.11 5.32
N LEU A 639 50.59 15.03 5.61
CA LEU A 639 49.17 14.76 5.72
C LEU A 639 48.46 15.50 4.58
N TRP A 640 47.48 14.89 3.99
CA TRP A 640 46.77 15.50 2.87
C TRP A 640 45.29 15.18 2.89
N VAL A 641 44.49 16.08 2.27
CA VAL A 641 43.06 15.91 2.07
C VAL A 641 42.67 16.47 0.70
N ASN A 642 41.85 15.71 -0.05
CA ASN A 642 41.53 15.97 -1.44
C ASN A 642 40.05 15.77 -1.73
N PRO A 643 39.23 16.80 -1.80
CA PRO A 643 37.92 16.70 -2.41
C PRO A 643 38.00 16.60 -3.94
N THR A 644 37.11 15.82 -4.53
CA THR A 644 36.98 15.63 -5.98
C THR A 644 35.54 15.69 -6.42
N TYR A 645 35.36 16.06 -7.67
CA TYR A 645 34.11 15.96 -8.42
C TYR A 645 34.38 15.32 -9.77
N TYR A 646 33.55 14.37 -10.12
CA TYR A 646 33.61 13.63 -11.38
C TYR A 646 32.23 13.63 -12.01
N THR A 647 32.16 13.83 -13.33
CA THR A 647 30.95 13.70 -14.12
C THR A 647 31.25 12.95 -15.41
N SER A 648 30.33 12.12 -15.85
CA SER A 648 30.46 11.38 -17.12
C SER A 648 29.11 11.22 -17.81
N ASN A 649 29.20 10.90 -19.10
CA ASN A 649 28.08 10.54 -19.95
C ASN A 649 28.44 9.29 -20.75
N TYR A 650 27.52 8.32 -20.77
CA TYR A 650 27.58 7.11 -21.60
C TYR A 650 26.36 7.06 -22.52
N ASP A 651 26.62 6.83 -23.83
CA ASP A 651 25.55 6.71 -24.82
C ASP A 651 25.16 5.24 -25.12
N ALA A 652 25.98 4.26 -24.75
CA ALA A 652 25.75 2.82 -25.02
C ALA A 652 26.37 1.91 -23.95
N PRO A 653 25.76 0.75 -23.63
CA PRO A 653 24.50 0.24 -24.14
C PRO A 653 23.26 0.96 -23.57
N PHE A 654 23.46 1.73 -22.48
CA PHE A 654 22.45 2.53 -21.79
C PHE A 654 22.86 4.01 -21.84
N ASP A 655 21.91 4.90 -21.84
CA ASP A 655 22.14 6.35 -21.74
C ASP A 655 22.22 6.73 -20.26
N ILE A 656 23.44 7.08 -19.79
CA ILE A 656 23.72 7.25 -18.35
C ILE A 656 24.49 8.54 -18.13
N ASP A 657 23.98 9.40 -17.31
CA ASP A 657 24.63 10.58 -16.76
C ASP A 657 25.11 10.28 -15.33
N ALA A 658 26.34 10.60 -15.00
CA ALA A 658 26.90 10.36 -13.68
C ALA A 658 27.50 11.61 -13.05
N ASP A 659 27.25 11.76 -11.75
CA ASP A 659 27.86 12.78 -10.89
C ASP A 659 28.41 12.15 -9.62
N ILE A 660 29.73 12.23 -9.39
CA ILE A 660 30.39 11.63 -8.22
C ILE A 660 31.11 12.70 -7.42
N TRP A 661 30.80 12.79 -6.14
CA TRP A 661 31.53 13.58 -5.16
C TRP A 661 32.38 12.67 -4.27
N GLY A 662 33.66 13.02 -4.12
CA GLY A 662 34.57 12.24 -3.30
C GLY A 662 35.42 13.12 -2.37
N ILE A 663 35.94 12.49 -1.33
CA ILE A 663 36.94 13.04 -0.46
C ILE A 663 37.92 11.94 -0.03
N GLU A 664 39.19 12.15 -0.31
CA GLU A 664 40.28 11.29 0.14
C GLU A 664 41.12 12.05 1.16
N ALA A 665 41.58 11.31 2.18
CA ALA A 665 42.54 11.83 3.15
C ALA A 665 43.61 10.75 3.46
N GLY A 666 44.85 11.17 3.59
CA GLY A 666 45.92 10.21 3.84
C GLY A 666 47.18 10.88 4.39
N GLY A 667 48.16 10.04 4.67
CA GLY A 667 49.42 10.54 5.18
C GLY A 667 50.55 9.52 5.11
N ASP A 668 51.80 10.03 5.16
CA ASP A 668 53.02 9.20 5.13
C ASP A 668 53.20 8.51 6.49
N LEU A 669 53.38 7.20 6.48
CA LEU A 669 53.77 6.38 7.65
C LEU A 669 55.30 6.28 7.79
N GLN A 670 55.99 6.12 6.68
CA GLN A 670 57.44 6.04 6.61
C GLN A 670 57.93 6.75 5.37
N HIS A 671 59.06 7.45 5.49
CA HIS A 671 59.66 8.18 4.40
C HIS A 671 61.19 8.16 4.54
N ASP A 672 61.86 8.16 3.43
CA ASP A 672 63.27 8.50 3.28
C ASP A 672 63.47 9.34 2.00
N LEU A 673 64.71 9.63 1.63
CA LEU A 673 65.06 10.47 0.46
C LEU A 673 64.46 9.96 -0.87
N ASN A 674 64.20 8.66 -0.97
CA ASN A 674 63.78 8.04 -2.22
C ASN A 674 62.44 7.31 -2.11
N ASN A 675 61.97 7.01 -0.92
CA ASN A 675 60.82 6.12 -0.69
C ASN A 675 59.83 6.75 0.28
N LYS A 676 58.57 6.61 -0.05
CA LYS A 676 57.46 6.95 0.86
C LYS A 676 56.48 5.81 0.90
N ILE A 677 56.00 5.46 2.09
CA ILE A 677 54.90 4.54 2.33
C ILE A 677 53.87 5.30 3.13
N GLY A 678 52.62 5.22 2.72
CA GLY A 678 51.53 5.89 3.44
C GLY A 678 50.22 5.12 3.34
N VAL A 679 49.25 5.68 4.03
CA VAL A 679 47.86 5.16 4.08
C VAL A 679 46.88 6.23 3.62
N PHE A 680 45.73 5.80 3.12
CA PHE A 680 44.63 6.69 2.80
C PHE A 680 43.30 6.05 3.07
N VAL A 681 42.26 6.90 3.22
CA VAL A 681 40.84 6.55 3.27
C VAL A 681 40.11 7.38 2.25
N SER A 682 39.06 6.83 1.70
CA SER A 682 38.20 7.49 0.70
C SER A 682 36.73 7.27 1.07
N TYR A 683 35.95 8.34 0.94
CA TYR A 683 34.49 8.29 0.89
C TYR A 683 34.03 8.93 -0.42
N ARG A 684 33.11 8.27 -1.12
CA ARG A 684 32.52 8.76 -2.36
C ARG A 684 31.05 8.51 -2.39
N LYS A 685 30.36 9.48 -2.98
CA LYS A 685 28.94 9.35 -3.30
C LYS A 685 28.73 9.64 -4.77
N GLY A 686 28.21 8.67 -5.50
CA GLY A 686 27.84 8.80 -6.91
C GLY A 686 26.35 8.71 -7.10
N ASN A 687 25.84 9.53 -7.98
CA ASN A 687 24.47 9.48 -8.50
C ASN A 687 24.57 9.22 -10.01
N TYR A 688 23.80 8.25 -10.49
CA TYR A 688 23.79 7.81 -11.87
C TYR A 688 22.34 7.81 -12.36
N ASP A 689 22.04 8.76 -13.25
CA ASP A 689 20.72 8.95 -13.84
C ASP A 689 20.64 8.27 -15.21
N MET A 690 19.63 7.45 -15.42
CA MET A 690 19.33 6.80 -16.70
C MET A 690 18.00 7.32 -17.23
N ASN A 691 18.08 8.05 -18.35
CA ASN A 691 16.91 8.69 -19.00
C ASN A 691 16.07 7.74 -19.87
N GLY A 692 16.37 6.46 -19.85
CA GLY A 692 15.62 5.43 -20.54
C GLY A 692 15.85 5.27 -22.04
N ASN A 693 16.71 6.05 -22.68
CA ASN A 693 16.90 6.07 -24.13
C ASN A 693 18.19 5.43 -24.63
N GLY A 694 18.57 4.25 -24.12
CA GLY A 694 19.79 3.57 -24.55
C GLY A 694 19.73 3.02 -25.99
N LYS A 695 20.89 2.76 -26.60
CA LYS A 695 20.96 2.23 -28.00
C LYS A 695 20.42 0.82 -28.16
N HIS A 696 20.47 -0.02 -27.15
CA HIS A 696 20.07 -1.44 -27.21
C HIS A 696 18.84 -1.74 -26.39
N TYR A 697 18.60 -0.99 -25.33
CA TYR A 697 17.46 -1.10 -24.46
C TYR A 697 16.89 0.29 -24.21
N TYR A 698 15.57 0.40 -24.13
CA TYR A 698 14.91 1.63 -23.75
C TYR A 698 13.78 1.39 -22.76
N ALA A 699 13.57 2.33 -21.87
CA ALA A 699 12.41 2.39 -20.97
C ALA A 699 11.68 3.72 -21.18
N THR A 700 10.39 3.75 -20.92
CA THR A 700 9.57 4.96 -21.09
C THR A 700 9.67 5.93 -19.91
N ILE A 701 10.28 5.49 -18.82
CA ILE A 701 10.53 6.27 -17.61
C ILE A 701 11.95 6.03 -17.14
N GLY A 702 12.49 6.97 -16.35
CA GLY A 702 13.86 6.95 -15.88
C GLY A 702 14.09 5.99 -14.71
N SER A 703 15.37 5.78 -14.43
CA SER A 703 15.86 5.08 -13.25
C SER A 703 17.15 5.73 -12.73
N GLU A 704 17.48 5.50 -11.47
CA GLU A 704 18.61 6.10 -10.77
C GLU A 704 19.33 5.03 -9.96
N VAL A 705 20.67 5.12 -9.93
CA VAL A 705 21.54 4.34 -9.04
C VAL A 705 22.34 5.30 -8.18
N ASP A 706 22.17 5.24 -6.86
CA ASP A 706 23.01 5.92 -5.88
C ASP A 706 24.04 4.96 -5.33
N ILE A 707 25.33 5.33 -5.32
CA ILE A 707 26.40 4.49 -4.74
C ILE A 707 27.18 5.28 -3.69
N ASP A 708 27.22 4.74 -2.47
CA ASP A 708 28.11 5.18 -1.41
C ASP A 708 29.31 4.21 -1.29
N SER A 709 30.54 4.71 -1.45
CA SER A 709 31.76 3.91 -1.39
C SER A 709 32.65 4.30 -0.21
N TYR A 710 33.14 3.32 0.52
CA TYR A 710 34.04 3.45 1.67
C TYR A 710 35.28 2.58 1.46
N LEU A 711 36.44 3.20 1.21
CA LEU A 711 37.67 2.54 0.85
C LEU A 711 38.79 2.94 1.78
N ALA A 712 39.73 2.01 1.97
CA ALA A 712 41.00 2.28 2.64
C ALA A 712 42.14 1.63 1.86
N GLY A 713 43.29 2.27 1.86
CA GLY A 713 44.40 1.76 1.08
C GLY A 713 45.77 2.17 1.60
N LEU A 714 46.75 1.60 0.94
CA LEU A 714 48.16 1.85 1.14
C LEU A 714 48.74 2.42 -0.16
N TYR A 715 49.71 3.30 -0.05
CA TYR A 715 50.49 3.74 -1.18
C TYR A 715 51.97 3.62 -0.91
N TYR A 716 52.73 3.37 -2.00
CA TYR A 716 54.20 3.43 -2.05
C TYR A 716 54.63 4.33 -3.17
N ARG A 717 55.59 5.24 -2.93
CA ARG A 717 56.23 6.10 -3.92
C ARG A 717 57.72 5.91 -3.88
N TYR A 718 58.30 5.83 -5.06
CA TYR A 718 59.74 5.79 -5.30
C TYR A 718 60.18 6.94 -6.19
N ASP A 719 61.25 7.69 -5.79
CA ASP A 719 61.84 8.78 -6.56
C ASP A 719 63.35 8.73 -6.49
N LYS A 720 64.03 8.46 -7.61
CA LYS A 720 65.46 8.39 -7.66
C LYS A 720 65.99 8.58 -9.08
N ASN A 721 67.04 9.43 -9.26
CA ASN A 721 67.77 9.56 -10.53
C ASN A 721 66.83 9.80 -11.74
N ASN A 722 65.88 10.71 -11.63
CA ASN A 722 64.87 11.09 -12.61
C ASN A 722 63.80 10.03 -12.84
N TRP A 723 63.91 8.86 -12.28
CA TRP A 723 62.86 7.86 -12.27
C TRP A 723 61.91 8.09 -11.12
N TYR A 724 60.62 7.96 -11.39
CA TYR A 724 59.63 7.80 -10.35
C TYR A 724 58.78 6.57 -10.61
N GLY A 725 58.20 6.07 -9.55
CA GLY A 725 57.16 5.07 -9.59
C GLY A 725 56.26 5.17 -8.36
N PHE A 726 55.04 4.80 -8.51
CA PHE A 726 54.14 4.60 -7.38
C PHE A 726 53.32 3.32 -7.54
N ALA A 727 52.85 2.82 -6.42
CA ALA A 727 51.92 1.72 -6.36
C ALA A 727 50.87 2.01 -5.28
N THR A 728 49.63 1.61 -5.52
CA THR A 728 48.56 1.63 -4.54
C THR A 728 47.93 0.25 -4.39
N LEU A 729 47.44 -0.05 -3.19
CA LEU A 729 46.58 -1.19 -2.91
C LEU A 729 45.45 -0.69 -2.04
N TYR A 730 44.20 -1.05 -2.36
CA TYR A 730 43.04 -0.61 -1.64
C TYR A 730 41.96 -1.73 -1.57
N GLY A 731 41.03 -1.55 -0.63
CA GLY A 731 39.86 -2.39 -0.52
C GLY A 731 38.79 -1.70 0.34
N GLY A 732 37.58 -2.13 0.15
CA GLY A 732 36.41 -1.54 0.84
C GLY A 732 35.10 -2.10 0.40
N ILE A 733 34.05 -1.31 0.59
CA ILE A 733 32.68 -1.66 0.28
C ILE A 733 32.02 -0.56 -0.53
N GLN A 734 31.11 -0.96 -1.40
CA GLN A 734 30.19 -0.10 -2.11
C GLN A 734 28.75 -0.49 -1.72
N GLN A 735 27.89 0.49 -1.43
CA GLN A 735 26.47 0.29 -1.15
C GLN A 735 25.69 0.99 -2.26
N ALA A 736 24.90 0.24 -2.98
CA ALA A 736 24.13 0.72 -4.11
C ALA A 736 22.63 0.67 -3.82
N ASP A 737 21.98 1.82 -3.91
CA ASP A 737 20.54 1.98 -3.88
C ASP A 737 20.02 2.23 -5.30
N ILE A 738 19.08 1.42 -5.76
CA ILE A 738 18.50 1.48 -7.10
C ILE A 738 17.03 1.92 -6.98
N LYS A 739 16.63 2.89 -7.77
CA LYS A 739 15.26 3.43 -7.80
C LYS A 739 14.81 3.68 -9.23
N THR A 740 13.51 3.58 -9.45
CA THR A 740 12.88 3.95 -10.71
C THR A 740 11.85 5.04 -10.50
N ASP A 741 11.51 5.82 -11.51
CA ASP A 741 10.52 6.90 -11.43
C ASP A 741 9.12 6.40 -11.08
N ASP A 742 8.83 5.11 -11.33
CA ASP A 742 7.60 4.43 -10.91
C ASP A 742 7.74 3.76 -9.54
N GLY A 743 8.88 3.96 -8.81
CA GLY A 743 9.10 3.64 -7.40
C GLY A 743 9.50 2.21 -7.09
N ILE A 744 9.93 1.42 -8.08
CA ILE A 744 10.63 0.16 -7.82
C ILE A 744 11.93 0.48 -7.07
N LYS A 745 12.24 -0.29 -6.03
CA LYS A 745 13.44 -0.11 -5.21
C LYS A 745 14.16 -1.43 -5.05
N SER A 746 15.48 -1.36 -5.08
CA SER A 746 16.37 -2.45 -4.76
C SER A 746 17.63 -1.90 -4.13
N ASP A 747 18.28 -2.67 -3.31
CA ASP A 747 19.58 -2.37 -2.74
C ASP A 747 20.53 -3.56 -2.92
N THR A 748 21.82 -3.28 -2.98
CA THR A 748 22.86 -4.33 -3.01
C THR A 748 24.17 -3.80 -2.48
N ASP A 749 24.90 -4.65 -1.78
CA ASP A 749 26.24 -4.36 -1.27
C ASP A 749 27.32 -5.01 -2.13
N GLY A 750 28.39 -4.27 -2.39
CA GLY A 750 29.57 -4.74 -3.11
C GLY A 750 30.82 -4.72 -2.25
N VAL A 751 31.69 -5.72 -2.44
CA VAL A 751 33.04 -5.73 -1.89
C VAL A 751 34.02 -5.43 -3.01
N GLU A 752 34.88 -4.47 -2.76
CA GLU A 752 35.83 -3.97 -3.72
C GLU A 752 37.27 -4.14 -3.25
N PHE A 753 38.18 -4.48 -4.17
CA PHE A 753 39.61 -4.42 -3.96
C PHE A 753 40.37 -4.19 -5.28
N GLY A 754 41.50 -3.55 -5.17
CA GLY A 754 42.32 -3.30 -6.36
C GLY A 754 43.66 -2.63 -6.05
N GLY A 755 44.29 -2.15 -7.09
CA GLY A 755 45.53 -1.41 -6.98
C GLY A 755 45.94 -0.79 -8.30
N SER A 756 46.88 0.14 -8.21
CA SER A 756 47.46 0.81 -9.38
C SER A 756 48.97 0.88 -9.27
N VAL A 757 49.63 0.93 -10.42
CA VAL A 757 51.08 1.19 -10.54
C VAL A 757 51.30 2.16 -11.69
N GLU A 758 52.25 3.10 -11.52
CA GLU A 758 52.74 3.97 -12.60
C GLU A 758 54.23 4.16 -12.44
N ALA A 759 54.93 4.23 -13.54
CA ALA A 759 56.35 4.59 -13.59
C ALA A 759 56.61 5.56 -14.73
N GLY A 760 57.53 6.49 -14.50
CA GLY A 760 57.89 7.48 -15.49
C GLY A 760 59.33 7.99 -15.33
N TYR A 761 59.82 8.70 -16.32
CA TYR A 761 61.14 9.27 -16.38
C TYR A 761 61.13 10.73 -16.77
N ASP A 762 61.82 11.57 -16.00
CA ASP A 762 61.88 13.02 -16.24
C ASP A 762 63.06 13.41 -17.11
N TYR A 763 62.76 13.88 -18.30
CA TYR A 763 63.70 14.55 -19.18
C TYR A 763 63.70 16.04 -18.96
N ALA A 764 64.77 16.61 -18.47
CA ALA A 764 64.90 18.06 -18.36
C ALA A 764 65.16 18.69 -19.77
N LEU A 765 64.16 19.35 -20.32
CA LEU A 765 64.30 20.11 -21.57
C LEU A 765 65.01 21.44 -21.34
N THR A 766 64.76 22.04 -20.20
CA THR A 766 65.43 23.25 -19.66
C THR A 766 65.48 23.14 -18.14
N ASP A 767 66.13 24.15 -17.47
CA ASP A 767 66.18 24.21 -16.01
C ASP A 767 64.81 24.27 -15.34
N THR A 768 63.75 24.47 -16.08
CA THR A 768 62.40 24.69 -15.56
C THR A 768 61.31 24.01 -16.34
N VAL A 769 61.64 23.25 -17.38
CA VAL A 769 60.69 22.49 -18.21
C VAL A 769 61.11 21.05 -18.28
N TYR A 770 60.21 20.16 -17.95
CA TYR A 770 60.44 18.71 -17.94
C TYR A 770 59.41 18.00 -18.83
N LEU A 771 59.87 17.01 -19.57
CA LEU A 771 59.06 16.07 -20.33
C LEU A 771 59.12 14.69 -19.66
N THR A 772 57.98 14.17 -19.26
CA THR A 772 57.89 12.91 -18.46
C THR A 772 57.01 11.90 -19.17
N PRO A 773 57.53 11.01 -19.99
CA PRO A 773 56.77 9.82 -20.43
C PRO A 773 56.48 8.91 -19.22
N SER A 774 55.29 8.34 -19.16
CA SER A 774 54.87 7.41 -18.12
C SER A 774 54.01 6.26 -18.69
N LEU A 775 54.09 5.12 -17.98
CA LEU A 775 53.24 3.97 -18.20
C LEU A 775 52.60 3.59 -16.88
N GLY A 776 51.30 3.42 -16.91
CA GLY A 776 50.49 3.02 -15.77
C GLY A 776 49.64 1.79 -16.05
N ALA A 777 49.30 1.08 -14.99
CA ALA A 777 48.31 0.02 -15.00
C ALA A 777 47.46 0.15 -13.75
N PHE A 778 46.18 -0.08 -13.92
CA PHE A 778 45.17 -0.08 -12.88
C PHE A 778 44.41 -1.40 -12.94
N TYR A 779 44.09 -1.98 -11.78
CA TYR A 779 43.23 -3.16 -11.63
C TYR A 779 42.21 -2.90 -10.53
N THR A 780 40.96 -3.23 -10.82
CA THR A 780 39.92 -3.30 -9.81
C THR A 780 39.07 -4.55 -9.98
N GLN A 781 38.53 -5.05 -8.88
CA GLN A 781 37.53 -6.08 -8.84
C GLN A 781 36.45 -5.65 -7.86
N VAL A 782 35.18 -5.73 -8.30
CA VAL A 782 34.01 -5.45 -7.50
C VAL A 782 33.06 -6.64 -7.58
N ASN A 783 32.67 -7.14 -6.43
CA ASN A 783 31.72 -8.26 -6.31
C ASN A 783 30.49 -7.77 -5.58
N TYR A 784 29.38 -7.59 -6.30
CA TYR A 784 28.08 -7.27 -5.72
C TYR A 784 27.31 -8.53 -5.34
N ASP A 785 26.54 -8.45 -4.27
CA ASP A 785 25.52 -9.44 -3.94
C ASP A 785 24.38 -9.40 -4.98
N ASP A 786 23.61 -10.50 -5.09
CA ASP A 786 22.45 -10.54 -5.97
C ASP A 786 21.38 -9.57 -5.45
N ALA A 787 20.89 -8.68 -6.30
CA ALA A 787 19.82 -7.75 -5.98
C ALA A 787 18.45 -8.37 -6.23
N THR A 788 17.46 -8.06 -5.38
CA THR A 788 16.05 -8.39 -5.63
C THR A 788 15.20 -7.18 -5.30
N ASP A 789 14.43 -6.70 -6.26
CA ASP A 789 13.64 -5.48 -6.09
C ASP A 789 12.29 -5.71 -5.41
N SER A 790 11.62 -4.60 -5.12
CA SER A 790 10.27 -4.58 -4.53
C SER A 790 9.20 -5.24 -5.41
N ALA A 791 9.47 -5.42 -6.71
CA ALA A 791 8.62 -6.11 -7.67
C ALA A 791 8.96 -7.61 -7.84
N GLY A 792 9.96 -8.11 -7.10
CA GLY A 792 10.40 -9.52 -7.12
C GLY A 792 11.26 -9.91 -8.33
N LYS A 793 11.77 -8.95 -9.13
CA LYS A 793 12.79 -9.22 -10.14
C LYS A 793 14.14 -9.38 -9.44
N ARG A 794 14.97 -10.26 -9.98
CA ARG A 794 16.30 -10.53 -9.45
C ARG A 794 17.35 -10.26 -10.51
N ALA A 795 18.36 -9.48 -10.13
CA ALA A 795 19.59 -9.29 -10.88
C ALA A 795 20.70 -10.07 -10.18
N LYS A 796 21.39 -10.89 -10.93
CA LYS A 796 22.55 -11.64 -10.44
C LYS A 796 23.80 -11.12 -11.12
N TYR A 797 24.71 -10.56 -10.35
CA TYR A 797 25.97 -9.97 -10.82
C TYR A 797 27.06 -11.02 -10.90
N SER A 798 27.93 -10.88 -11.90
CA SER A 798 29.19 -11.65 -12.01
C SER A 798 30.31 -10.90 -11.27
N ASP A 799 31.44 -11.59 -10.98
CA ASP A 799 32.63 -10.94 -10.41
C ASP A 799 33.24 -9.99 -11.45
N LEU A 800 32.94 -8.70 -11.32
CA LEU A 800 33.41 -7.66 -12.23
C LEU A 800 34.90 -7.39 -12.04
N ARG A 801 35.65 -7.38 -13.12
CA ARG A 801 37.09 -7.08 -13.13
C ARG A 801 37.43 -6.15 -14.27
N GLN A 802 38.24 -5.14 -13.98
CA GLN A 802 38.81 -4.26 -15.02
C GLN A 802 40.31 -4.15 -14.88
N ILE A 803 41.03 -4.23 -16.01
CA ILE A 803 42.39 -3.80 -16.15
C ILE A 803 42.42 -2.59 -17.06
N GLU A 804 43.13 -1.54 -16.66
CA GLU A 804 43.37 -0.37 -17.48
C GLU A 804 44.87 -0.17 -17.66
N LEU A 805 45.29 0.08 -18.88
CA LEU A 805 46.68 0.43 -19.23
C LEU A 805 46.68 1.87 -19.76
N GLU A 806 47.53 2.71 -19.18
CA GLU A 806 47.67 4.12 -19.58
C GLU A 806 49.10 4.39 -20.05
N ALA A 807 49.24 5.00 -21.21
CA ALA A 807 50.51 5.55 -21.71
C ALA A 807 50.37 7.05 -21.91
N GLY A 808 51.14 7.85 -21.17
CA GLY A 808 51.03 9.32 -21.16
C GLY A 808 52.37 10.02 -21.28
N VAL A 809 52.33 11.28 -21.67
CA VAL A 809 53.47 12.19 -21.70
C VAL A 809 53.14 13.50 -20.99
N LYS A 810 53.76 13.72 -19.82
CA LYS A 810 53.50 14.94 -19.03
C LYS A 810 54.54 16.02 -19.35
N LEU A 811 54.11 17.19 -19.73
CA LEU A 811 54.94 18.40 -19.89
C LEU A 811 54.75 19.29 -18.66
N THR A 812 55.79 19.47 -17.86
CA THR A 812 55.75 20.21 -16.61
C THR A 812 56.58 21.50 -16.72
N LYS A 813 56.02 22.63 -16.32
CA LYS A 813 56.75 23.92 -16.15
C LYS A 813 56.82 24.26 -14.66
N VAL A 814 58.03 24.41 -14.16
CA VAL A 814 58.34 24.84 -12.80
C VAL A 814 58.44 26.36 -12.78
N LEU A 815 57.81 26.99 -11.84
CA LEU A 815 57.79 28.42 -11.60
C LEU A 815 58.42 28.71 -10.24
N LYS A 816 59.28 29.72 -10.17
CA LYS A 816 59.86 30.21 -8.92
C LYS A 816 58.98 31.33 -8.41
N THR A 817 58.51 31.22 -7.20
CA THR A 817 57.76 32.25 -6.51
C THR A 817 58.51 32.78 -5.30
N ASP A 818 58.14 33.92 -4.77
CA ASP A 818 58.81 34.51 -3.61
C ASP A 818 58.64 33.64 -2.32
N ASP A 819 57.53 32.87 -2.29
CA ASP A 819 57.12 32.02 -1.15
C ASP A 819 57.41 30.51 -1.35
N GLY A 820 58.09 30.11 -2.50
CA GLY A 820 58.38 28.69 -2.74
C GLY A 820 58.43 28.32 -4.23
N LEU A 821 58.10 27.08 -4.54
CA LEU A 821 58.06 26.56 -5.87
C LEU A 821 56.59 26.21 -6.25
N ALA A 822 56.23 26.61 -7.46
CA ALA A 822 54.98 26.18 -8.08
C ALA A 822 55.29 25.39 -9.36
N ASN A 823 54.35 24.55 -9.79
CA ASN A 823 54.42 23.94 -11.11
C ASN A 823 53.03 23.93 -11.77
N VAL A 824 53.04 23.88 -13.08
CA VAL A 824 51.86 23.58 -13.90
C VAL A 824 52.25 22.51 -14.92
N TYR A 825 51.34 21.64 -15.28
CA TYR A 825 51.57 20.59 -16.23
C TYR A 825 50.35 20.28 -17.12
N LEU A 826 50.66 19.65 -18.28
CA LEU A 826 49.69 19.07 -19.20
C LEU A 826 50.15 17.63 -19.51
N LYS A 827 49.23 16.67 -19.42
CA LYS A 827 49.48 15.22 -19.65
C LYS A 827 48.44 14.66 -20.62
N PRO A 828 48.65 14.61 -21.94
CA PRO A 828 47.89 13.76 -22.83
C PRO A 828 48.28 12.31 -22.64
N SER A 829 47.26 11.41 -22.71
CA SER A 829 47.44 9.93 -22.54
C SER A 829 46.47 9.18 -23.47
N ILE A 830 46.87 7.95 -23.77
CA ILE A 830 45.99 6.92 -24.35
C ILE A 830 45.74 5.88 -23.27
N VAL A 831 44.51 5.47 -23.13
CA VAL A 831 44.05 4.52 -22.14
C VAL A 831 43.37 3.36 -22.85
N GLN A 832 43.77 2.12 -22.51
CA GLN A 832 43.13 0.88 -22.99
C GLN A 832 42.53 0.15 -21.81
N THR A 833 41.20 -0.10 -21.87
CA THR A 833 40.49 -0.90 -20.88
C THR A 833 40.31 -2.33 -21.35
N PHE A 834 40.27 -3.26 -20.39
CA PHE A 834 39.92 -4.66 -20.57
C PHE A 834 38.99 -5.05 -19.43
N VAL A 835 37.78 -5.52 -19.77
CA VAL A 835 36.72 -5.84 -18.82
C VAL A 835 36.39 -7.32 -18.86
N ASP A 836 36.12 -7.91 -17.71
CA ASP A 836 35.67 -9.29 -17.55
C ASP A 836 34.65 -9.35 -16.40
N GLY A 837 33.61 -10.17 -16.56
CA GLY A 837 32.58 -10.33 -15.53
C GLY A 837 31.53 -9.19 -15.49
N ASP A 838 31.37 -8.41 -16.52
CA ASP A 838 30.37 -7.35 -16.68
C ASP A 838 28.96 -7.87 -16.96
N GLU A 839 28.77 -9.19 -17.01
CA GLU A 839 27.50 -9.83 -17.27
C GLU A 839 26.56 -9.71 -16.06
N VAL A 840 25.37 -9.21 -16.27
CA VAL A 840 24.26 -9.23 -15.32
C VAL A 840 23.17 -10.19 -15.83
N ASN A 841 22.78 -11.17 -15.02
CA ASN A 841 21.71 -12.10 -15.35
C ASN A 841 20.40 -11.65 -14.69
N ILE A 842 19.47 -11.12 -15.47
CA ILE A 842 18.21 -10.54 -15.00
C ILE A 842 17.07 -11.54 -15.24
N THR A 843 16.21 -11.72 -14.23
CA THR A 843 15.06 -12.63 -14.29
C THR A 843 14.24 -12.40 -15.55
N GLY A 844 14.06 -13.45 -16.36
CA GLY A 844 13.25 -13.43 -17.58
C GLY A 844 13.94 -12.84 -18.81
N LEU A 845 14.98 -12.03 -18.66
CA LEU A 845 15.74 -11.44 -19.79
C LEU A 845 16.99 -12.27 -20.14
N GLY A 846 17.61 -12.90 -19.13
CA GLY A 846 18.88 -13.61 -19.30
C GLY A 846 20.09 -12.68 -19.07
N LYS A 847 21.20 -12.95 -19.73
CA LYS A 847 22.45 -12.22 -19.58
C LYS A 847 22.44 -10.92 -20.40
N VAL A 848 22.87 -9.85 -19.77
CA VAL A 848 23.11 -8.54 -20.38
C VAL A 848 24.56 -8.18 -20.14
N ASN A 849 25.31 -7.88 -21.19
CA ASN A 849 26.66 -7.34 -21.11
C ASN A 849 26.56 -5.81 -21.01
N THR A 850 27.36 -5.23 -20.14
CA THR A 850 27.21 -3.81 -19.76
C THR A 850 28.42 -2.95 -20.07
N LEU A 851 29.58 -3.54 -20.32
CA LEU A 851 30.84 -2.89 -20.62
C LEU A 851 31.55 -3.59 -21.76
N ASP A 852 32.32 -2.83 -22.54
CA ASP A 852 33.17 -3.34 -23.59
C ASP A 852 34.65 -2.92 -23.34
N ASP A 853 35.57 -3.63 -23.96
CA ASP A 853 36.96 -3.18 -24.03
C ASP A 853 37.03 -1.92 -24.91
N ASP A 854 37.65 -0.86 -24.41
CA ASP A 854 37.66 0.43 -25.13
C ASP A 854 39.05 1.09 -25.14
N THR A 855 39.30 1.89 -26.17
CA THR A 855 40.48 2.75 -26.28
C THR A 855 40.10 4.21 -26.17
N LEU A 856 40.48 4.84 -25.07
CA LEU A 856 40.12 6.18 -24.70
C LEU A 856 41.27 7.18 -24.86
N GLY A 857 40.97 8.41 -25.20
CA GLY A 857 41.87 9.55 -25.09
C GLY A 857 41.71 10.25 -23.76
N ARG A 858 42.80 10.68 -23.12
CA ARG A 858 42.72 11.47 -21.88
C ARG A 858 43.66 12.68 -21.97
N VAL A 859 43.20 13.82 -21.48
CA VAL A 859 44.00 15.02 -21.34
C VAL A 859 43.85 15.54 -19.91
N GLU A 860 44.95 15.66 -19.20
CA GLU A 860 44.99 16.17 -17.84
C GLU A 860 45.77 17.47 -17.77
N LEU A 861 45.27 18.44 -17.03
CA LEU A 861 45.91 19.71 -16.70
C LEU A 861 45.91 19.86 -15.17
N GLY A 862 47.05 20.26 -14.62
CA GLY A 862 47.11 20.49 -13.18
C GLY A 862 48.31 21.33 -12.76
N GLY A 863 48.41 21.53 -11.47
CA GLY A 863 49.53 22.27 -10.89
C GLY A 863 49.55 22.25 -9.37
N ARG A 864 50.65 22.63 -8.80
CA ARG A 864 50.90 22.75 -7.35
C ARG A 864 51.41 24.15 -7.04
N TRP A 865 51.00 24.65 -5.87
CA TRP A 865 51.47 25.93 -5.31
C TRP A 865 51.86 25.75 -3.85
N GLY A 866 53.14 26.04 -3.51
CA GLY A 866 53.59 26.10 -2.12
C GLY A 866 53.34 27.49 -1.54
N PHE A 867 52.62 27.55 -0.43
CA PHE A 867 52.33 28.78 0.31
C PHE A 867 53.38 29.03 1.40
N THR A 868 53.90 27.98 1.98
CA THR A 868 54.95 27.98 2.99
C THR A 868 55.82 26.72 2.78
N ASP A 869 56.88 26.58 3.54
CA ASP A 869 57.70 25.32 3.55
C ASP A 869 56.86 24.09 3.99
N GLN A 870 55.79 24.31 4.75
CA GLN A 870 54.94 23.24 5.29
C GLN A 870 53.59 23.06 4.56
N LEU A 871 53.02 24.15 4.00
CA LEU A 871 51.67 24.14 3.42
C LEU A 871 51.74 24.33 1.91
N SER A 872 51.09 23.44 1.19
CA SER A 872 50.88 23.58 -0.26
C SER A 872 49.48 23.12 -0.66
N ALA A 873 49.01 23.68 -1.79
CA ALA A 873 47.82 23.17 -2.46
C ALA A 873 48.18 22.67 -3.86
N TYR A 874 47.39 21.79 -4.37
CA TYR A 874 47.41 21.41 -5.78
C TYR A 874 45.98 21.32 -6.30
N GLY A 875 45.85 21.44 -7.62
CA GLY A 875 44.61 21.28 -8.32
C GLY A 875 44.82 20.63 -9.68
N TRP A 876 43.87 19.85 -10.11
CA TRP A 876 43.96 19.21 -11.42
C TRP A 876 42.55 19.03 -12.02
N ALA A 877 42.53 18.90 -13.34
CA ALA A 877 41.35 18.51 -14.09
C ALA A 877 41.76 17.58 -15.22
N ASN A 878 40.97 16.54 -15.48
CA ASN A 878 41.12 15.73 -16.66
C ASN A 878 39.83 15.64 -17.46
N TYR A 879 39.97 15.38 -18.74
CA TYR A 879 38.88 15.03 -19.65
C TYR A 879 39.25 13.77 -20.39
N THR A 880 38.38 12.75 -20.28
CA THR A 880 38.53 11.46 -20.94
C THR A 880 37.43 11.35 -21.99
N PHE A 881 37.74 10.83 -23.15
CA PHE A 881 36.79 10.71 -24.26
C PHE A 881 37.00 9.43 -25.06
N GLY A 882 35.93 8.82 -25.53
CA GLY A 882 35.89 7.62 -26.38
C GLY A 882 34.78 7.70 -27.44
N SER A 883 34.37 6.57 -27.96
CA SER A 883 33.30 6.50 -28.99
C SER A 883 31.92 6.77 -28.42
N ASP A 884 31.61 6.21 -27.26
CA ASP A 884 30.32 6.28 -26.59
C ASP A 884 30.44 6.72 -25.12
N TYR A 885 31.54 7.42 -24.79
CA TYR A 885 31.87 7.80 -23.42
C TYR A 885 32.66 9.11 -23.37
N ASP A 886 32.27 10.01 -22.50
CA ASP A 886 33.08 11.12 -22.08
C ASP A 886 32.95 11.40 -20.57
N ALA A 887 34.04 11.89 -19.97
CA ALA A 887 34.09 12.20 -18.55
C ALA A 887 34.99 13.36 -18.23
N ALA A 888 34.66 14.13 -17.22
CA ALA A 888 35.50 15.19 -16.67
C ALA A 888 35.68 15.00 -15.15
N THR A 889 36.91 15.13 -14.69
CA THR A 889 37.25 15.07 -13.26
C THR A 889 37.91 16.34 -12.81
N PHE A 890 37.59 16.81 -11.61
CA PHE A 890 38.19 17.96 -10.97
C PHE A 890 38.61 17.59 -9.55
N GLY A 891 39.85 17.86 -9.20
CA GLY A 891 40.39 17.61 -7.86
C GLY A 891 41.10 18.83 -7.31
N LEU A 892 40.97 19.03 -6.02
CA LEU A 892 41.73 20.02 -5.25
C LEU A 892 42.29 19.33 -4.02
N GLY A 893 43.54 19.69 -3.65
CA GLY A 893 44.18 19.08 -2.50
C GLY A 893 44.98 20.07 -1.67
N LEU A 894 45.00 19.80 -0.38
CA LEU A 894 45.84 20.47 0.59
C LEU A 894 46.83 19.49 1.19
N ASN A 895 48.06 19.91 1.29
CA ASN A 895 49.14 19.13 1.91
C ASN A 895 49.77 19.94 3.03
N TYR A 896 50.01 19.26 4.13
CA TYR A 896 50.75 19.80 5.28
C TYR A 896 51.94 18.85 5.57
N ALA A 897 53.13 19.40 5.56
CA ALA A 897 54.38 18.67 5.84
C ALA A 897 54.95 19.11 7.18
N TRP A 898 55.46 18.16 8.01
CA TRP A 898 56.07 18.50 9.30
C TRP A 898 57.35 17.67 9.57
#